data_ef314e57b5c07126b80f23053f609c22
#
_entry.id   ef314e57b5c07126b80f23053f609c22
#
_cell.length_a   1.000
_cell.length_b   1.000
_cell.length_c   1.000
_cell.angle_alpha   90.00
_cell.angle_beta   90.00
_cell.angle_gamma   90.00
#
_symmetry.space_group_name_H-M   'P 1'
#
loop_
_entity.id
_entity.type
_entity.pdbx_description
1 polymer ?
#
loop_
_entity_poly.entity_id
_entity_poly.type
_entity_poly.pdbx_seq_one_letter_code
_entity_poly.pdbx_strand_id
1 'polypeptide(L)'
;MNHETIQKLQFTTILKEVQTRAIGEYSKERLAKMVPATRLETVQSRLTETTEARLIIDSGQHVPFMGLSQITRLLQQVKKGLILTPNELIEVADFLRSSQRIQKFFEKNQYQTPRLFSYSQHLADFRAIEEQIYTKIHNQKVATDASRQLRKIRRQINECQQEIETKVTKFLRNKNNQLYIQENMMVKKGEHYTVPIKASYKNKVSGTIIEQSNKGQTVFIEPVAISKLNEQLTLLKAEETAEEYQILAELTGLINEQERLVDQAVDTMTTLDIIFARGKYSREIGGITPKVNKEERLRIVQGKHPLLLEHAVPLTFSLGAEYRGLVITGANAGGKTVVLKTVGLLTVMTQFGLQIPVQAGTEIPVLDEIFVDIGDQQNLENALSTFSGHMKNIAEMLRNVKRHTLVLLDEIGSGTEPNEGAGLAIAIMETMYQKGALVVATTHYGEIKRFAQEHDDFVPAAMAFDRETLTPKYQLKIGEVGDSQALWIARKMKMEPQLIEKAAHYIQRKEYPTNRSLFKPLKAKETTFATFVEETHRYQKGDRVLLTETQQIGLVFTDEGEQEIQVFVNDKIENVPRRRLKLQAKAQDLYPQDYDLESLFTDFHERKKLKDIERGSKKAQKQLRKEAEKRAARRDK
;
A
#
# COMPACT_ATOMS: atom_id res chain seq x y z
N MET A 1 10.90 -9.07 14.49
CA MET A 1 9.88 -9.64 13.56
C MET A 1 10.16 -9.21 12.15
N ASN A 2 10.12 -10.13 11.20
CA ASN A 2 10.38 -9.91 9.78
C ASN A 2 9.22 -9.11 9.14
N HIS A 3 9.54 -8.22 8.18
CA HIS A 3 8.56 -7.42 7.42
C HIS A 3 7.56 -8.29 6.64
N GLU A 4 8.02 -9.41 6.10
CA GLU A 4 7.20 -10.37 5.38
C GLU A 4 6.11 -10.99 6.27
N THR A 5 6.46 -11.38 7.49
CA THR A 5 5.52 -11.87 8.51
C THR A 5 4.41 -10.85 8.80
N ILE A 6 4.78 -9.60 9.00
CA ILE A 6 3.84 -8.49 9.27
C ILE A 6 2.86 -8.30 8.11
N GLN A 7 3.35 -8.43 6.87
CA GLN A 7 2.54 -8.30 5.67
C GLN A 7 1.62 -9.51 5.46
N LYS A 8 2.13 -10.75 5.58
CA LYS A 8 1.36 -11.99 5.43
C LYS A 8 0.24 -12.11 6.48
N LEU A 9 0.48 -11.64 7.69
CA LEU A 9 -0.53 -11.55 8.76
C LEU A 9 -1.48 -10.35 8.62
N GLN A 10 -1.35 -9.52 7.59
CA GLN A 10 -2.16 -8.32 7.35
C GLN A 10 -2.09 -7.27 8.49
N PHE A 11 -1.03 -7.30 9.30
CA PHE A 11 -0.86 -6.31 10.37
C PHE A 11 -0.64 -4.90 9.82
N THR A 12 -0.08 -4.75 8.63
CA THR A 12 0.03 -3.46 7.93
C THR A 12 -1.33 -2.78 7.71
N THR A 13 -2.39 -3.57 7.46
CA THR A 13 -3.76 -3.05 7.36
C THR A 13 -4.25 -2.54 8.72
N ILE A 14 -4.03 -3.30 9.79
CA ILE A 14 -4.35 -2.87 11.15
C ILE A 14 -3.60 -1.59 11.52
N LEU A 15 -2.32 -1.52 11.19
CA LEU A 15 -1.50 -0.34 11.48
C LEU A 15 -2.01 0.91 10.77
N LYS A 16 -2.42 0.79 9.50
CA LYS A 16 -3.07 1.89 8.76
C LYS A 16 -4.36 2.34 9.44
N GLU A 17 -5.18 1.41 9.90
CA GLU A 17 -6.40 1.72 10.64
C GLU A 17 -6.10 2.46 11.96
N VAL A 18 -5.07 2.09 12.69
CA VAL A 18 -4.61 2.81 13.88
C VAL A 18 -4.12 4.22 13.51
N GLN A 19 -3.37 4.36 12.42
CA GLN A 19 -2.85 5.65 11.95
C GLN A 19 -3.97 6.65 11.62
N THR A 20 -5.08 6.21 11.01
CA THR A 20 -6.21 7.11 10.71
C THR A 20 -6.84 7.73 11.96
N ARG A 21 -6.62 7.15 13.14
CA ARG A 21 -7.15 7.60 14.43
C ARG A 21 -6.21 8.56 15.18
N ALA A 22 -4.97 8.68 14.71
CA ALA A 22 -4.04 9.69 15.19
C ALA A 22 -4.33 11.05 14.54
N ILE A 23 -4.15 12.12 15.31
CA ILE A 23 -4.42 13.50 14.90
C ILE A 23 -3.20 14.11 14.21
N GLY A 24 -2.02 13.94 14.82
CA GLY A 24 -0.76 14.53 14.34
C GLY A 24 -0.17 13.77 13.15
N GLU A 25 0.29 14.49 12.12
CA GLU A 25 1.00 13.84 11.00
C GLU A 25 2.28 13.15 11.50
N TYR A 26 3.00 13.76 12.40
CA TYR A 26 4.19 13.16 13.01
C TYR A 26 3.83 11.90 13.84
N SER A 27 2.67 11.87 14.49
CA SER A 27 2.15 10.68 15.18
C SER A 27 1.90 9.54 14.19
N LYS A 28 1.34 9.82 13.02
CA LYS A 28 1.11 8.84 11.95
C LYS A 28 2.41 8.29 11.40
N GLU A 29 3.39 9.15 11.13
CA GLU A 29 4.72 8.75 10.68
C GLU A 29 5.45 7.89 11.71
N ARG A 30 5.37 8.26 12.99
CA ARG A 30 5.98 7.51 14.09
C ARG A 30 5.31 6.14 14.28
N LEU A 31 3.98 6.08 14.19
CA LEU A 31 3.22 4.82 14.16
C LEU A 31 3.66 3.91 13.01
N ALA A 32 3.88 4.45 11.81
CA ALA A 32 4.32 3.67 10.65
C ALA A 32 5.69 2.99 10.88
N LYS A 33 6.56 3.63 11.65
CA LYS A 33 7.91 3.11 11.97
C LYS A 33 7.94 2.26 13.23
N MET A 34 6.84 2.23 14.00
CA MET A 34 6.76 1.50 15.25
C MET A 34 6.62 0.00 14.96
N VAL A 35 7.41 -0.80 15.67
CA VAL A 35 7.41 -2.26 15.56
C VAL A 35 6.85 -2.93 16.81
N PRO A 36 6.31 -4.16 16.72
CA PRO A 36 5.94 -4.97 17.88
C PRO A 36 7.14 -5.17 18.82
N ALA A 37 6.91 -5.07 20.11
CA ALA A 37 7.97 -5.20 21.12
C ALA A 37 8.20 -6.67 21.45
N THR A 38 9.46 -7.00 21.75
CA THR A 38 9.89 -8.36 22.14
C THR A 38 10.27 -8.48 23.63
N ARG A 39 10.15 -7.38 24.39
CA ARG A 39 10.38 -7.38 25.84
C ARG A 39 9.05 -7.33 26.59
N LEU A 40 8.87 -8.21 27.55
CA LEU A 40 7.63 -8.30 28.33
C LEU A 40 7.23 -6.96 28.95
N GLU A 41 8.20 -6.28 29.57
CA GLU A 41 7.98 -5.02 30.28
C GLU A 41 7.47 -3.93 29.32
N THR A 42 8.02 -3.90 28.10
CA THR A 42 7.59 -2.94 27.06
C THR A 42 6.18 -3.25 26.57
N VAL A 43 5.85 -4.53 26.36
CA VAL A 43 4.50 -4.95 25.92
C VAL A 43 3.49 -4.62 27.02
N GLN A 44 3.78 -4.95 28.27
CA GLN A 44 2.94 -4.63 29.43
C GLN A 44 2.72 -3.11 29.56
N SER A 45 3.81 -2.33 29.43
CA SER A 45 3.72 -0.86 29.45
C SER A 45 2.76 -0.34 28.38
N ARG A 46 2.95 -0.77 27.13
CA ARG A 46 2.11 -0.35 26.00
C ARG A 46 0.64 -0.76 26.17
N LEU A 47 0.38 -1.95 26.70
CA LEU A 47 -0.99 -2.42 26.97
C LEU A 47 -1.64 -1.63 28.11
N THR A 48 -0.90 -1.32 29.18
CA THR A 48 -1.38 -0.47 30.29
C THR A 48 -1.72 0.92 29.77
N GLU A 49 -0.84 1.56 28.98
CA GLU A 49 -1.09 2.85 28.35
C GLU A 49 -2.38 2.83 27.51
N THR A 50 -2.55 1.79 26.69
CA THR A 50 -3.76 1.62 25.86
C THR A 50 -5.00 1.43 26.71
N THR A 51 -4.88 0.70 27.84
CA THR A 51 -5.98 0.50 28.79
C THR A 51 -6.37 1.79 29.48
N GLU A 52 -5.40 2.60 29.93
CA GLU A 52 -5.67 3.91 30.54
C GLU A 52 -6.35 4.86 29.54
N ALA A 53 -5.85 4.90 28.27
CA ALA A 53 -6.49 5.70 27.24
C ALA A 53 -7.92 5.21 26.95
N ARG A 54 -8.13 3.89 26.98
CA ARG A 54 -9.46 3.30 26.77
C ARG A 54 -10.44 3.69 27.88
N LEU A 55 -10.01 3.74 29.13
CA LEU A 55 -10.84 4.19 30.26
C LEU A 55 -11.35 5.61 30.05
N ILE A 56 -10.51 6.52 29.59
CA ILE A 56 -10.90 7.90 29.24
C ILE A 56 -11.91 7.90 28.07
N ILE A 57 -11.63 7.15 27.00
CA ILE A 57 -12.50 7.10 25.83
C ILE A 57 -13.88 6.52 26.18
N ASP A 58 -13.92 5.46 26.99
CA ASP A 58 -15.14 4.77 27.39
C ASP A 58 -15.99 5.62 28.38
N SER A 59 -15.35 6.50 29.18
CA SER A 59 -16.05 7.48 30.02
C SER A 59 -16.66 8.64 29.23
N GLY A 60 -16.49 8.69 27.90
CA GLY A 60 -17.00 9.77 27.04
C GLY A 60 -16.19 11.07 27.13
N GLN A 61 -15.05 11.07 27.84
CA GLN A 61 -14.18 12.23 27.91
C GLN A 61 -13.33 12.36 26.64
N HIS A 62 -13.06 13.60 26.24
CA HIS A 62 -12.21 13.91 25.10
C HIS A 62 -10.94 14.61 25.56
N VAL A 63 -9.78 14.08 25.18
CA VAL A 63 -8.49 14.74 25.39
C VAL A 63 -8.40 15.94 24.44
N PRO A 64 -8.08 17.14 24.95
CA PRO A 64 -8.13 18.37 24.15
C PRO A 64 -6.89 18.56 23.28
N PHE A 65 -6.63 17.63 22.33
CA PHE A 65 -5.56 17.78 21.36
C PHE A 65 -5.91 18.87 20.34
N MET A 66 -5.06 19.90 20.24
CA MET A 66 -5.16 21.00 19.27
C MET A 66 -3.79 21.31 18.72
N GLY A 67 -3.68 21.84 17.49
CA GLY A 67 -2.44 22.29 16.87
C GLY A 67 -1.41 21.18 16.56
N LEU A 68 -1.76 19.90 16.72
CA LEU A 68 -0.82 18.78 16.59
C LEU A 68 -0.56 18.38 15.13
N SER A 69 -1.43 18.78 14.20
CA SER A 69 -1.38 18.28 12.81
C SER A 69 -0.12 18.73 12.07
N GLN A 70 0.31 19.98 12.22
CA GLN A 70 1.41 20.55 11.46
C GLN A 70 2.58 21.05 12.31
N ILE A 71 2.51 20.94 13.63
CA ILE A 71 3.49 21.53 14.56
C ILE A 71 4.94 21.20 14.21
N THR A 72 5.23 19.96 13.85
CA THR A 72 6.60 19.53 13.53
C THR A 72 7.15 20.27 12.31
N ARG A 73 6.31 20.52 11.28
CA ARG A 73 6.70 21.30 10.09
C ARG A 73 6.98 22.75 10.47
N LEU A 74 6.12 23.34 11.30
CA LEU A 74 6.26 24.74 11.73
C LEU A 74 7.54 24.94 12.56
N LEU A 75 7.83 24.03 13.48
CA LEU A 75 9.07 24.09 14.26
C LEU A 75 10.32 23.89 13.39
N GLN A 76 10.25 23.09 12.33
CA GLN A 76 11.36 22.99 11.37
C GLN A 76 11.59 24.29 10.61
N GLN A 77 10.53 25.06 10.31
CA GLN A 77 10.66 26.40 9.72
C GLN A 77 11.35 27.36 10.70
N VAL A 78 10.91 27.38 11.97
CA VAL A 78 11.52 28.18 13.03
C VAL A 78 13.02 27.87 13.17
N LYS A 79 13.40 26.60 13.23
CA LYS A 79 14.80 26.13 13.30
C LYS A 79 15.66 26.58 12.10
N LYS A 80 15.05 26.77 10.94
CA LYS A 80 15.70 27.29 9.73
C LYS A 80 15.78 28.82 9.70
N GLY A 81 15.31 29.50 10.73
CA GLY A 81 15.27 30.95 10.80
C GLY A 81 14.17 31.61 9.95
N LEU A 82 13.17 30.81 9.50
CA LEU A 82 12.02 31.35 8.78
C LEU A 82 11.01 31.94 9.77
N ILE A 83 10.45 33.08 9.43
CA ILE A 83 9.44 33.77 10.23
C ILE A 83 8.08 33.15 9.91
N LEU A 84 7.33 32.82 10.94
CA LEU A 84 6.00 32.25 10.82
C LEU A 84 4.97 33.31 10.46
N THR A 85 4.02 32.95 9.62
CA THR A 85 2.85 33.79 9.29
C THR A 85 1.89 33.88 10.49
N PRO A 86 0.95 34.84 10.52
CA PRO A 86 -0.04 34.92 11.59
C PRO A 86 -0.83 33.63 11.83
N ASN A 87 -1.22 32.94 10.77
CA ASN A 87 -1.93 31.65 10.88
C ASN A 87 -1.07 30.58 11.52
N GLU A 88 0.18 30.47 11.10
CA GLU A 88 1.11 29.48 11.62
C GLU A 88 1.44 29.74 13.10
N LEU A 89 1.55 31.02 13.52
CA LEU A 89 1.72 31.40 14.92
C LEU A 89 0.51 31.00 15.77
N ILE A 90 -0.72 31.18 15.26
CA ILE A 90 -1.94 30.71 15.94
C ILE A 90 -1.94 29.19 16.09
N GLU A 91 -1.54 28.43 15.06
CA GLU A 91 -1.44 26.97 15.16
C GLU A 91 -0.43 26.54 16.24
N VAL A 92 0.70 27.23 16.35
CA VAL A 92 1.67 27.01 17.44
C VAL A 92 1.04 27.36 18.80
N ALA A 93 0.36 28.50 18.92
CA ALA A 93 -0.29 28.91 20.16
C ALA A 93 -1.37 27.92 20.59
N ASP A 94 -2.17 27.39 19.65
CA ASP A 94 -3.17 26.36 19.91
C ASP A 94 -2.54 25.06 20.42
N PHE A 95 -1.39 24.66 19.85
CA PHE A 95 -0.60 23.53 20.34
C PHE A 95 -0.11 23.78 21.77
N LEU A 96 0.50 24.92 22.06
CA LEU A 96 1.01 25.29 23.38
C LEU A 96 -0.12 25.32 24.44
N ARG A 97 -1.27 25.90 24.09
CA ARG A 97 -2.49 25.87 24.90
C ARG A 97 -3.00 24.47 25.17
N SER A 98 -2.99 23.63 24.12
CA SER A 98 -3.41 22.23 24.22
C SER A 98 -2.54 21.46 25.19
N SER A 99 -1.21 21.66 25.15
CA SER A 99 -0.28 20.98 26.06
C SER A 99 -0.62 21.23 27.54
N GLN A 100 -0.92 22.48 27.89
CA GLN A 100 -1.35 22.84 29.26
C GLN A 100 -2.70 22.25 29.64
N ARG A 101 -3.68 22.29 28.71
CA ARG A 101 -4.99 21.71 28.94
C ARG A 101 -4.90 20.21 29.18
N ILE A 102 -4.03 19.53 28.45
CA ILE A 102 -3.77 18.09 28.60
C ILE A 102 -3.12 17.80 29.97
N GLN A 103 -2.17 18.62 30.40
CA GLN A 103 -1.59 18.47 31.73
C GLN A 103 -2.66 18.54 32.82
N LYS A 104 -3.52 19.57 32.80
CA LYS A 104 -4.61 19.73 33.74
C LYS A 104 -5.67 18.62 33.61
N PHE A 105 -5.89 18.11 32.40
CA PHE A 105 -6.81 17.01 32.14
C PHE A 105 -6.35 15.73 32.84
N PHE A 106 -5.06 15.36 32.69
CA PHE A 106 -4.52 14.16 33.32
C PHE A 106 -4.32 14.33 34.84
N GLU A 107 -4.06 15.54 35.30
CA GLU A 107 -4.04 15.84 36.75
C GLU A 107 -5.38 15.51 37.41
N LYS A 108 -6.50 15.85 36.78
CA LYS A 108 -7.85 15.48 37.25
C LYS A 108 -8.14 13.98 37.19
N ASN A 109 -7.53 13.27 36.25
CA ASN A 109 -7.74 11.85 36.01
C ASN A 109 -6.58 10.96 36.55
N GLN A 110 -5.66 11.50 37.38
CA GLN A 110 -4.43 10.87 37.79
C GLN A 110 -4.60 9.49 38.42
N TYR A 111 -5.68 9.27 39.17
CA TYR A 111 -5.95 7.98 39.83
C TYR A 111 -6.38 6.89 38.84
N GLN A 112 -7.02 7.26 37.75
CA GLN A 112 -7.46 6.32 36.71
C GLN A 112 -6.39 6.10 35.63
N THR A 113 -5.51 7.07 35.41
CA THR A 113 -4.52 7.07 34.34
C THR A 113 -3.14 7.51 34.86
N PRO A 114 -2.56 6.77 35.83
CA PRO A 114 -1.30 7.19 36.49
C PRO A 114 -0.11 7.28 35.52
N ARG A 115 -0.04 6.43 34.50
CA ARG A 115 1.04 6.48 33.48
C ARG A 115 0.87 7.68 32.55
N LEU A 116 -0.32 7.91 32.04
CA LEU A 116 -0.59 9.04 31.15
C LEU A 116 -0.42 10.37 31.90
N PHE A 117 -0.77 10.41 33.17
CA PHE A 117 -0.47 11.53 34.07
C PHE A 117 1.05 11.73 34.19
N SER A 118 1.84 10.69 34.44
CA SER A 118 3.31 10.79 34.48
C SER A 118 3.89 11.37 33.18
N TYR A 119 3.40 10.99 32.01
CA TYR A 119 3.84 11.60 30.75
C TYR A 119 3.47 13.09 30.68
N SER A 120 2.28 13.47 31.10
CA SER A 120 1.84 14.87 31.06
C SER A 120 2.62 15.81 31.98
N GLN A 121 3.29 15.29 33.04
CA GLN A 121 4.14 16.07 33.93
C GLN A 121 5.41 16.63 33.24
N HIS A 122 5.77 16.06 32.08
CA HIS A 122 6.91 16.57 31.29
C HIS A 122 6.57 17.77 30.41
N LEU A 123 5.29 18.19 30.40
CA LEU A 123 4.85 19.36 29.63
C LEU A 123 5.18 20.64 30.39
N ALA A 124 5.94 21.53 29.74
CA ALA A 124 6.31 22.83 30.31
C ALA A 124 5.16 23.85 30.25
N ASP A 125 5.29 24.93 31.00
CA ASP A 125 4.33 26.05 30.98
C ASP A 125 4.71 27.07 29.89
N PHE A 126 3.83 27.21 28.92
CA PHE A 126 4.02 28.10 27.76
C PHE A 126 3.05 29.31 27.76
N ARG A 127 2.35 29.59 28.89
CA ARG A 127 1.34 30.67 28.94
C ARG A 127 1.85 32.01 28.46
N ALA A 128 3.09 32.33 28.80
CA ALA A 128 3.67 33.63 28.42
C ALA A 128 3.78 33.81 26.89
N ILE A 129 4.18 32.73 26.16
CA ILE A 129 4.27 32.76 24.69
C ILE A 129 2.86 32.75 24.08
N GLU A 130 1.99 31.89 24.58
CA GLU A 130 0.61 31.79 24.14
C GLU A 130 -0.12 33.13 24.23
N GLU A 131 -0.05 33.79 25.39
CA GLU A 131 -0.70 35.07 25.64
C GLU A 131 -0.15 36.17 24.70
N GLN A 132 1.17 36.22 24.48
CA GLN A 132 1.76 37.16 23.56
C GLN A 132 1.27 36.97 22.12
N ILE A 133 1.18 35.73 21.64
CA ILE A 133 0.68 35.43 20.30
C ILE A 133 -0.79 35.87 20.18
N TYR A 134 -1.66 35.47 21.11
CA TYR A 134 -3.09 35.81 21.04
C TYR A 134 -3.37 37.29 21.27
N THR A 135 -2.48 38.03 21.98
CA THR A 135 -2.63 39.47 22.15
C THR A 135 -2.24 40.20 20.87
N LYS A 136 -1.19 39.77 20.16
CA LYS A 136 -0.69 40.44 18.98
C LYS A 136 -1.34 39.99 17.66
N ILE A 137 -2.01 38.83 17.64
CA ILE A 137 -2.64 38.28 16.43
C ILE A 137 -4.14 38.03 16.66
N HIS A 138 -4.98 38.68 15.85
CA HIS A 138 -6.43 38.51 15.84
C HIS A 138 -6.93 38.29 14.42
N ASN A 139 -7.91 37.36 14.27
CA ASN A 139 -8.52 37.06 12.96
C ASN A 139 -7.49 36.82 11.84
N GLN A 140 -6.43 36.07 12.16
CA GLN A 140 -5.36 35.73 11.21
C GLN A 140 -4.56 36.90 10.67
N LYS A 141 -4.55 38.03 11.37
CA LYS A 141 -3.78 39.25 11.04
C LYS A 141 -3.11 39.81 12.29
N VAL A 142 -2.06 40.57 12.07
CA VAL A 142 -1.43 41.33 13.16
C VAL A 142 -2.39 42.39 13.64
N ALA A 143 -2.65 42.41 14.93
CA ALA A 143 -3.57 43.36 15.57
C ALA A 143 -3.06 44.80 15.48
N THR A 144 -3.96 45.76 15.36
CA THR A 144 -3.55 47.18 15.27
C THR A 144 -2.82 47.66 16.51
N ASP A 145 -3.09 47.09 17.66
CA ASP A 145 -2.49 47.36 18.95
C ASP A 145 -1.37 46.41 19.34
N ALA A 146 -0.92 45.56 18.40
CA ALA A 146 0.21 44.66 18.60
C ALA A 146 1.52 45.43 18.95
N SER A 147 1.69 46.63 18.43
CA SER A 147 2.71 47.59 18.84
C SER A 147 2.19 49.04 18.83
N ARG A 148 2.86 49.92 19.59
CA ARG A 148 2.55 51.35 19.55
C ARG A 148 2.85 51.94 18.17
N GLN A 149 3.90 51.46 17.51
CA GLN A 149 4.32 51.92 16.19
C GLN A 149 3.31 51.53 15.12
N LEU A 150 2.85 50.28 15.08
CA LEU A 150 1.84 49.80 14.12
C LEU A 150 0.52 50.59 14.27
N ARG A 151 0.09 50.85 15.50
CA ARG A 151 -1.12 51.62 15.78
C ARG A 151 -0.98 53.05 15.19
N LYS A 152 0.20 53.69 15.36
CA LYS A 152 0.46 55.00 14.80
C LYS A 152 0.45 54.99 13.27
N ILE A 153 1.13 54.02 12.66
CA ILE A 153 1.20 53.90 11.20
C ILE A 153 -0.21 53.68 10.62
N ARG A 154 -0.99 52.77 11.15
CA ARG A 154 -2.36 52.48 10.67
C ARG A 154 -3.29 53.68 10.84
N ARG A 155 -3.14 54.42 11.92
CA ARG A 155 -3.86 55.68 12.09
C ARG A 155 -3.48 56.69 11.01
N GLN A 156 -2.20 56.87 10.71
CA GLN A 156 -1.73 57.74 9.65
C GLN A 156 -2.20 57.30 8.25
N ILE A 157 -2.24 55.98 7.98
CA ILE A 157 -2.80 55.41 6.76
C ILE A 157 -4.27 55.82 6.61
N ASN A 158 -5.09 55.64 7.67
CA ASN A 158 -6.49 56.00 7.66
C ASN A 158 -6.71 57.50 7.45
N GLU A 159 -5.94 58.35 8.15
CA GLU A 159 -5.97 59.80 7.98
C GLU A 159 -5.61 60.21 6.53
N CYS A 160 -4.55 59.63 5.98
CA CYS A 160 -4.13 59.87 4.59
C CYS A 160 -5.19 59.42 3.57
N GLN A 161 -5.80 58.26 3.77
CA GLN A 161 -6.87 57.76 2.90
C GLN A 161 -8.11 58.66 2.94
N GLN A 162 -8.52 59.16 4.11
CA GLN A 162 -9.64 60.10 4.25
C GLN A 162 -9.35 61.42 3.57
N GLU A 163 -8.10 61.91 3.64
CA GLU A 163 -7.69 63.12 2.96
C GLU A 163 -7.71 62.97 1.43
N ILE A 164 -7.22 61.82 0.92
CA ILE A 164 -7.30 61.48 -0.51
C ILE A 164 -8.76 61.46 -0.95
N GLU A 165 -9.64 60.75 -0.24
CA GLU A 165 -11.07 60.63 -0.54
C GLU A 165 -11.73 62.03 -0.59
N THR A 166 -11.43 62.88 0.38
CA THR A 166 -11.93 64.27 0.44
C THR A 166 -11.48 65.08 -0.77
N LYS A 167 -10.18 65.02 -1.13
CA LYS A 167 -9.63 65.75 -2.27
C LYS A 167 -10.18 65.22 -3.61
N VAL A 168 -10.30 63.91 -3.77
CA VAL A 168 -10.87 63.30 -4.97
C VAL A 168 -12.36 63.64 -5.10
N THR A 169 -13.12 63.59 -4.01
CA THR A 169 -14.54 63.98 -4.03
C THR A 169 -14.69 65.45 -4.45
N LYS A 170 -13.81 66.33 -3.96
CA LYS A 170 -13.77 67.76 -4.36
C LYS A 170 -13.44 67.92 -5.85
N PHE A 171 -12.49 67.13 -6.36
CA PHE A 171 -12.13 67.10 -7.76
C PHE A 171 -13.31 66.61 -8.65
N LEU A 172 -14.00 65.54 -8.25
CA LEU A 172 -15.16 64.98 -8.95
C LEU A 172 -16.37 65.92 -9.00
N ARG A 173 -16.59 66.70 -7.93
CA ARG A 173 -17.69 67.66 -7.83
C ARG A 173 -17.41 69.00 -8.58
N ASN A 174 -16.17 69.29 -9.00
CA ASN A 174 -15.83 70.49 -9.71
C ASN A 174 -16.46 70.52 -11.12
N LYS A 175 -17.34 71.46 -11.40
CA LYS A 175 -18.05 71.61 -12.69
C LYS A 175 -17.12 71.62 -13.90
N ASN A 176 -15.92 72.20 -13.78
CA ASN A 176 -14.93 72.24 -14.85
C ASN A 176 -14.36 70.86 -15.19
N ASN A 177 -14.30 69.95 -14.24
CA ASN A 177 -13.76 68.59 -14.43
C ASN A 177 -14.80 67.58 -14.92
N GLN A 178 -16.08 67.85 -14.69
CA GLN A 178 -17.17 66.90 -15.04
C GLN A 178 -17.22 66.52 -16.53
N LEU A 179 -16.81 67.42 -17.44
CA LEU A 179 -16.74 67.16 -18.87
C LEU A 179 -15.66 66.10 -19.21
N TYR A 180 -14.63 66.02 -18.42
CA TYR A 180 -13.46 65.15 -18.66
C TYR A 180 -13.62 63.76 -18.04
N ILE A 181 -14.41 63.65 -16.97
CA ILE A 181 -14.60 62.44 -16.19
C ILE A 181 -15.41 61.43 -17.02
N GLN A 182 -14.92 60.18 -17.11
CA GLN A 182 -15.62 59.06 -17.73
C GLN A 182 -16.64 58.47 -16.76
N GLU A 183 -16.23 58.25 -15.50
CA GLU A 183 -17.07 57.71 -14.42
C GLU A 183 -16.82 58.57 -13.16
N ASN A 184 -17.91 58.96 -12.50
CA ASN A 184 -17.84 59.86 -11.35
C ASN A 184 -17.52 59.10 -10.05
N MET A 185 -16.37 58.39 -10.03
CA MET A 185 -15.90 57.57 -8.94
C MET A 185 -14.37 57.58 -8.83
N MET A 186 -13.87 57.30 -7.64
CA MET A 186 -12.46 57.03 -7.38
C MET A 186 -12.16 55.55 -7.65
N VAL A 187 -11.06 55.28 -8.34
CA VAL A 187 -10.62 53.92 -8.62
C VAL A 187 -9.19 53.71 -8.15
N LYS A 188 -8.93 52.62 -7.44
CA LYS A 188 -7.56 52.26 -7.07
C LYS A 188 -6.94 51.43 -8.21
N LYS A 189 -5.79 51.86 -8.71
CA LYS A 189 -4.98 51.18 -9.72
C LYS A 189 -3.57 50.93 -9.15
N GLY A 190 -3.24 49.66 -8.94
CA GLY A 190 -2.07 49.30 -8.14
C GLY A 190 -2.18 49.89 -6.73
N GLU A 191 -1.18 50.66 -6.30
CA GLU A 191 -1.18 51.35 -4.99
C GLU A 191 -1.69 52.81 -5.08
N HIS A 192 -2.04 53.31 -6.28
CA HIS A 192 -2.47 54.68 -6.52
C HIS A 192 -3.99 54.86 -6.56
N TYR A 193 -4.51 55.85 -5.91
CA TYR A 193 -5.88 56.30 -6.11
C TYR A 193 -5.95 57.20 -7.35
N THR A 194 -6.87 56.91 -8.24
CA THR A 194 -6.99 57.58 -9.55
C THR A 194 -8.44 57.93 -9.86
N VAL A 195 -8.61 58.80 -10.87
CA VAL A 195 -9.93 59.14 -11.43
C VAL A 195 -9.96 58.69 -12.87
N PRO A 196 -11.03 58.01 -13.33
CA PRO A 196 -11.20 57.60 -14.73
C PRO A 196 -11.60 58.79 -15.57
N ILE A 197 -10.73 59.16 -16.51
CA ILE A 197 -10.87 60.31 -17.43
C ILE A 197 -11.07 59.78 -18.86
N LYS A 198 -11.91 60.42 -19.67
CA LYS A 198 -12.06 60.14 -21.10
C LYS A 198 -10.71 60.35 -21.80
N ALA A 199 -10.28 59.41 -22.60
CA ALA A 199 -8.96 59.43 -23.24
C ALA A 199 -8.72 60.69 -24.10
N SER A 200 -9.77 61.25 -24.71
CA SER A 200 -9.70 62.51 -25.48
C SER A 200 -9.32 63.74 -24.64
N TYR A 201 -9.50 63.67 -23.33
CA TYR A 201 -9.22 64.79 -22.40
C TYR A 201 -8.01 64.52 -21.48
N LYS A 202 -7.20 63.49 -21.73
CA LYS A 202 -6.06 63.13 -20.92
C LYS A 202 -5.08 64.27 -20.62
N ASN A 203 -4.90 65.21 -21.60
CA ASN A 203 -3.98 66.36 -21.47
C ASN A 203 -4.67 67.59 -20.82
N LYS A 204 -5.97 67.52 -20.51
CA LYS A 204 -6.71 68.64 -19.89
C LYS A 204 -6.77 68.51 -18.38
N VAL A 205 -6.45 67.37 -17.84
CA VAL A 205 -6.40 67.11 -16.40
C VAL A 205 -4.95 67.07 -15.97
N SER A 206 -4.59 67.96 -15.01
CA SER A 206 -3.26 67.98 -14.43
C SER A 206 -3.08 66.78 -13.51
N GLY A 207 -2.22 65.85 -13.89
CA GLY A 207 -1.96 64.62 -13.14
C GLY A 207 -1.10 63.62 -13.91
N THR A 208 -0.76 62.54 -13.26
CA THR A 208 0.03 61.45 -13.82
C THR A 208 -0.90 60.33 -14.34
N ILE A 209 -0.67 59.87 -15.55
CA ILE A 209 -1.39 58.71 -16.11
C ILE A 209 -0.79 57.47 -15.48
N ILE A 210 -1.61 56.72 -14.75
CA ILE A 210 -1.19 55.47 -14.10
C ILE A 210 -1.47 54.28 -15.03
N GLU A 211 -2.67 54.26 -15.67
CA GLU A 211 -3.08 53.14 -16.52
C GLU A 211 -4.07 53.61 -17.60
N GLN A 212 -4.17 52.85 -18.68
CA GLN A 212 -5.19 53.02 -19.71
C GLN A 212 -6.04 51.78 -19.85
N SER A 213 -7.36 51.93 -20.05
CA SER A 213 -8.26 50.78 -20.24
C SER A 213 -7.93 49.99 -21.50
N ASN A 214 -8.21 48.71 -21.51
CA ASN A 214 -7.95 47.82 -22.65
C ASN A 214 -8.54 48.30 -23.98
N LYS A 215 -9.67 49.05 -23.96
CA LYS A 215 -10.32 49.61 -25.12
C LYS A 215 -9.79 51.00 -25.50
N GLY A 216 -8.81 51.53 -24.75
CA GLY A 216 -8.20 52.82 -25.01
C GLY A 216 -9.10 54.03 -24.76
N GLN A 217 -10.34 53.88 -24.32
CA GLN A 217 -11.32 54.96 -24.18
C GLN A 217 -11.23 55.69 -22.84
N THR A 218 -10.68 55.05 -21.81
CA THR A 218 -10.55 55.59 -20.46
C THR A 218 -9.08 55.57 -20.03
N VAL A 219 -8.63 56.66 -19.42
CA VAL A 219 -7.30 56.81 -18.82
C VAL A 219 -7.49 57.04 -17.33
N PHE A 220 -6.79 56.28 -16.53
CA PHE A 220 -6.78 56.45 -15.09
C PHE A 220 -5.69 57.42 -14.69
N ILE A 221 -6.12 58.63 -14.28
CA ILE A 221 -5.20 59.71 -13.93
C ILE A 221 -5.17 59.89 -12.41
N GLU A 222 -3.98 60.00 -11.88
CA GLU A 222 -3.71 60.50 -10.53
C GLU A 222 -3.67 62.00 -10.58
N PRO A 223 -4.67 62.73 -10.04
CA PRO A 223 -4.64 64.19 -9.99
C PRO A 223 -3.45 64.72 -9.15
N VAL A 224 -2.80 65.80 -9.57
CA VAL A 224 -1.70 66.41 -8.85
C VAL A 224 -2.07 66.72 -7.38
N ALA A 225 -3.34 67.05 -7.12
CA ALA A 225 -3.85 67.33 -5.79
C ALA A 225 -3.69 66.19 -4.76
N ILE A 226 -3.56 64.93 -5.23
CA ILE A 226 -3.40 63.76 -4.38
C ILE A 226 -2.07 63.03 -4.57
N SER A 227 -1.21 63.46 -5.50
CA SER A 227 0.05 62.77 -5.82
C SER A 227 0.93 62.58 -4.58
N LYS A 228 1.18 63.64 -3.82
CA LYS A 228 1.98 63.59 -2.58
C LYS A 228 1.34 62.67 -1.51
N LEU A 229 0.00 62.59 -1.47
CA LEU A 229 -0.69 61.71 -0.53
C LEU A 229 -0.60 60.24 -0.96
N ASN A 230 -0.67 59.93 -2.26
CA ASN A 230 -0.44 58.58 -2.75
C ASN A 230 0.98 58.10 -2.47
N GLU A 231 2.00 58.96 -2.69
CA GLU A 231 3.40 58.69 -2.32
C GLU A 231 3.52 58.40 -0.80
N GLN A 232 2.94 59.29 0.03
CA GLN A 232 2.93 59.12 1.47
C GLN A 232 2.22 57.83 1.89
N LEU A 233 1.08 57.51 1.29
CA LEU A 233 0.35 56.30 1.57
C LEU A 233 1.16 55.04 1.20
N THR A 234 1.89 55.08 0.10
CA THR A 234 2.79 54.01 -0.33
C THR A 234 3.91 53.76 0.68
N LEU A 235 4.54 54.86 1.17
CA LEU A 235 5.56 54.78 2.20
C LEU A 235 5.00 54.24 3.53
N LEU A 236 3.84 54.73 3.98
CA LEU A 236 3.19 54.23 5.19
C LEU A 236 2.81 52.76 5.13
N LYS A 237 2.40 52.27 3.97
CA LYS A 237 2.12 50.84 3.78
C LYS A 237 3.39 50.00 3.79
N ALA A 238 4.48 50.50 3.23
CA ALA A 238 5.78 49.83 3.33
C ALA A 238 6.24 49.75 4.80
N GLU A 239 6.07 50.84 5.56
CA GLU A 239 6.35 50.87 7.00
C GLU A 239 5.42 49.91 7.78
N GLU A 240 4.14 49.84 7.44
CA GLU A 240 3.19 48.88 8.02
C GLU A 240 3.69 47.44 7.82
N THR A 241 4.05 47.07 6.58
CA THR A 241 4.55 45.75 6.25
C THR A 241 5.85 45.42 7.01
N ALA A 242 6.76 46.37 7.11
CA ALA A 242 8.02 46.20 7.85
C ALA A 242 7.77 45.98 9.35
N GLU A 243 6.86 46.76 9.95
CA GLU A 243 6.51 46.63 11.36
C GLU A 243 5.78 45.33 11.66
N GLU A 244 4.84 44.91 10.79
CA GLU A 244 4.19 43.59 10.90
C GLU A 244 5.22 42.47 10.85
N TYR A 245 6.16 42.53 9.92
CA TYR A 245 7.24 41.55 9.79
C TYR A 245 8.10 41.48 11.05
N GLN A 246 8.44 42.65 11.65
CA GLN A 246 9.19 42.71 12.90
C GLN A 246 8.43 42.06 14.06
N ILE A 247 7.12 42.32 14.19
CA ILE A 247 6.26 41.70 15.21
C ILE A 247 6.22 40.19 15.06
N LEU A 248 6.08 39.71 13.82
CA LEU A 248 6.08 38.26 13.54
C LEU A 248 7.44 37.61 13.83
N ALA A 249 8.54 38.32 13.53
CA ALA A 249 9.90 37.89 13.86
C ALA A 249 10.12 37.77 15.37
N GLU A 250 9.66 38.76 16.14
CA GLU A 250 9.73 38.73 17.61
C GLU A 250 8.96 37.51 18.17
N LEU A 251 7.70 37.27 17.72
CA LEU A 251 6.90 36.15 18.18
C LEU A 251 7.53 34.80 17.80
N THR A 252 8.08 34.73 16.59
CA THR A 252 8.80 33.52 16.14
C THR A 252 10.06 33.28 16.96
N GLY A 253 10.76 34.35 17.30
CA GLY A 253 11.96 34.34 18.18
C GLY A 253 11.67 33.77 19.56
N LEU A 254 10.55 34.15 20.19
CA LEU A 254 10.14 33.62 21.50
C LEU A 254 9.91 32.09 21.48
N ILE A 255 9.39 31.56 20.37
CA ILE A 255 9.25 30.13 20.20
C ILE A 255 10.61 29.46 20.09
N ASN A 256 11.53 30.06 19.32
CA ASN A 256 12.88 29.55 19.13
C ASN A 256 13.70 29.54 20.41
N GLU A 257 13.57 30.56 21.25
CA GLU A 257 14.25 30.64 22.55
C GLU A 257 13.90 29.43 23.46
N GLN A 258 12.71 28.86 23.31
CA GLN A 258 12.27 27.72 24.08
C GLN A 258 12.23 26.42 23.25
N GLU A 259 12.99 26.34 22.17
CA GLU A 259 13.02 25.20 21.23
C GLU A 259 13.03 23.85 21.93
N ARG A 260 13.94 23.65 22.89
CA ARG A 260 14.09 22.37 23.60
C ARG A 260 12.84 21.94 24.36
N LEU A 261 12.17 22.88 25.03
CA LEU A 261 10.95 22.59 25.81
C LEU A 261 9.77 22.33 24.88
N VAL A 262 9.70 23.06 23.77
CA VAL A 262 8.66 22.86 22.75
C VAL A 262 8.84 21.50 22.05
N ASP A 263 10.07 21.10 21.70
CA ASP A 263 10.36 19.76 21.15
C ASP A 263 9.97 18.66 22.13
N GLN A 264 10.27 18.80 23.41
CA GLN A 264 9.85 17.85 24.45
C GLN A 264 8.32 17.76 24.56
N ALA A 265 7.63 18.90 24.44
CA ALA A 265 6.17 18.92 24.42
C ALA A 265 5.62 18.20 23.18
N VAL A 266 6.22 18.40 22.00
CA VAL A 266 5.84 17.69 20.76
C VAL A 266 6.00 16.18 20.92
N ASP A 267 7.13 15.72 21.47
CA ASP A 267 7.38 14.28 21.69
C ASP A 267 6.37 13.67 22.67
N THR A 268 6.07 14.37 23.76
CA THR A 268 5.08 13.94 24.75
C THR A 268 3.68 13.89 24.16
N MET A 269 3.25 14.95 23.49
CA MET A 269 1.95 15.04 22.84
C MET A 269 1.77 14.00 21.74
N THR A 270 2.82 13.77 20.93
CA THR A 270 2.86 12.71 19.91
C THR A 270 2.71 11.33 20.55
N THR A 271 3.39 11.08 21.66
CA THR A 271 3.28 9.82 22.39
C THR A 271 1.87 9.60 22.91
N LEU A 272 1.25 10.61 23.50
CA LEU A 272 -0.13 10.55 23.97
C LEU A 272 -1.11 10.32 22.81
N ASP A 273 -0.95 11.02 21.68
CA ASP A 273 -1.81 10.85 20.50
C ASP A 273 -1.71 9.41 19.95
N ILE A 274 -0.51 8.83 19.88
CA ILE A 274 -0.31 7.42 19.49
C ILE A 274 -1.04 6.47 20.46
N ILE A 275 -0.95 6.72 21.76
CA ILE A 275 -1.62 5.91 22.77
C ILE A 275 -3.14 5.99 22.61
N PHE A 276 -3.68 7.19 22.40
CA PHE A 276 -5.10 7.37 22.15
C PHE A 276 -5.56 6.79 20.81
N ALA A 277 -4.74 6.83 19.77
CA ALA A 277 -5.03 6.15 18.50
C ALA A 277 -5.18 4.63 18.70
N ARG A 278 -4.27 4.01 19.48
CA ARG A 278 -4.38 2.58 19.87
C ARG A 278 -5.67 2.33 20.68
N GLY A 279 -5.96 3.19 21.63
CA GLY A 279 -7.18 3.09 22.46
C GLY A 279 -8.47 3.17 21.65
N LYS A 280 -8.57 4.12 20.71
CA LYS A 280 -9.73 4.29 19.82
C LYS A 280 -9.94 3.04 18.96
N TYR A 281 -8.88 2.55 18.30
CA TYR A 281 -8.96 1.34 17.51
C TYR A 281 -9.36 0.13 18.36
N SER A 282 -8.75 -0.04 19.54
CA SER A 282 -9.07 -1.12 20.47
C SER A 282 -10.55 -1.09 20.91
N ARG A 283 -11.13 0.10 21.08
CA ARG A 283 -12.56 0.27 21.38
C ARG A 283 -13.44 -0.23 20.22
N GLU A 284 -13.14 0.17 19.01
CA GLU A 284 -13.93 -0.15 17.83
C GLU A 284 -14.00 -1.64 17.55
N ILE A 285 -12.88 -2.36 17.77
CA ILE A 285 -12.86 -3.83 17.60
C ILE A 285 -13.38 -4.60 18.82
N GLY A 286 -13.86 -3.91 19.87
CA GLY A 286 -14.26 -4.55 21.11
C GLY A 286 -13.14 -5.28 21.83
N GLY A 287 -11.90 -4.78 21.68
CA GLY A 287 -10.72 -5.40 22.23
C GLY A 287 -10.65 -5.35 23.76
N ILE A 288 -10.03 -6.34 24.37
CA ILE A 288 -9.63 -6.36 25.77
C ILE A 288 -8.13 -6.61 25.90
N THR A 289 -7.55 -6.25 27.04
CA THR A 289 -6.14 -6.51 27.36
C THR A 289 -5.95 -7.99 27.70
N PRO A 290 -5.20 -8.77 26.92
CA PRO A 290 -4.87 -10.14 27.27
C PRO A 290 -3.80 -10.16 28.38
N LYS A 291 -3.72 -11.27 29.12
CA LYS A 291 -2.59 -11.51 30.01
C LYS A 291 -1.36 -11.86 29.16
N VAL A 292 -0.24 -11.20 29.40
CA VAL A 292 1.02 -11.50 28.69
C VAL A 292 1.99 -12.26 29.58
N ASN A 293 2.77 -13.17 28.97
CA ASN A 293 3.69 -14.06 29.69
C ASN A 293 5.00 -14.30 28.93
N LYS A 294 6.01 -14.84 29.61
CA LYS A 294 7.29 -15.32 29.04
C LYS A 294 7.37 -16.85 28.96
N GLU A 295 6.41 -17.55 29.53
CA GLU A 295 6.35 -19.01 29.62
C GLU A 295 5.87 -19.69 28.35
N GLU A 296 5.77 -18.94 27.25
CA GLU A 296 5.32 -19.44 25.93
C GLU A 296 3.89 -20.01 25.92
N ARG A 297 3.07 -19.67 26.92
CA ARG A 297 1.67 -20.09 26.99
C ARG A 297 0.81 -19.20 26.09
N LEU A 298 0.32 -19.76 25.00
CA LEU A 298 -0.61 -19.12 24.07
C LEU A 298 -2.00 -19.73 24.27
N ARG A 299 -2.92 -18.95 24.82
CA ARG A 299 -4.32 -19.32 25.01
C ARG A 299 -5.22 -18.21 24.52
N ILE A 300 -6.01 -18.47 23.49
CA ILE A 300 -6.99 -17.54 22.96
C ILE A 300 -8.38 -18.07 23.32
N VAL A 301 -9.18 -17.26 23.98
CA VAL A 301 -10.55 -17.58 24.34
C VAL A 301 -11.49 -16.72 23.48
N GLN A 302 -12.27 -17.38 22.63
CA GLN A 302 -13.27 -16.75 21.75
C GLN A 302 -12.71 -15.56 20.93
N GLY A 303 -11.48 -15.72 20.41
CA GLY A 303 -10.81 -14.69 19.61
C GLY A 303 -11.45 -14.52 18.23
N LYS A 304 -11.65 -13.28 17.81
CA LYS A 304 -12.13 -12.96 16.47
C LYS A 304 -11.02 -12.36 15.62
N HIS A 305 -11.04 -12.67 14.32
CA HIS A 305 -10.13 -12.02 13.38
C HIS A 305 -10.54 -10.54 13.21
N PRO A 306 -9.65 -9.57 13.50
CA PRO A 306 -10.03 -8.14 13.53
C PRO A 306 -10.61 -7.59 12.23
N LEU A 307 -10.20 -8.14 11.08
CA LEU A 307 -10.71 -7.73 9.76
C LEU A 307 -12.01 -8.44 9.33
N LEU A 308 -12.53 -9.37 10.16
CA LEU A 308 -13.73 -10.17 9.87
C LEU A 308 -14.81 -10.04 10.95
N LEU A 309 -14.70 -9.13 11.89
CA LEU A 309 -15.41 -9.02 13.17
C LEU A 309 -16.87 -9.51 13.16
N GLU A 310 -17.69 -9.02 12.24
CA GLU A 310 -19.13 -9.36 12.15
C GLU A 310 -19.36 -10.79 11.62
N HIS A 311 -18.47 -11.28 10.78
CA HIS A 311 -18.55 -12.58 10.14
C HIS A 311 -17.60 -13.62 10.75
N ALA A 312 -16.76 -13.21 11.71
CA ALA A 312 -15.79 -14.09 12.34
C ALA A 312 -16.46 -15.07 13.32
N VAL A 313 -16.28 -16.35 13.09
CA VAL A 313 -16.57 -17.36 14.10
C VAL A 313 -15.50 -17.28 15.18
N PRO A 314 -15.87 -17.16 16.46
CA PRO A 314 -14.90 -17.02 17.54
C PRO A 314 -13.99 -18.25 17.67
N LEU A 315 -12.68 -18.02 17.74
CA LEU A 315 -11.65 -19.04 17.86
C LEU A 315 -11.28 -19.29 19.33
N THR A 316 -11.33 -20.55 19.76
CA THR A 316 -10.68 -21.01 20.98
C THR A 316 -9.45 -21.83 20.60
N PHE A 317 -8.28 -21.45 21.13
CA PHE A 317 -6.99 -21.99 20.74
C PHE A 317 -6.05 -22.09 21.95
N SER A 318 -5.25 -23.16 22.02
CA SER A 318 -4.21 -23.31 23.04
C SER A 318 -2.94 -23.90 22.43
N LEU A 319 -1.77 -23.48 22.94
CA LEU A 319 -0.46 -23.98 22.55
C LEU A 319 0.59 -23.59 23.62
N GLY A 320 1.61 -24.43 23.82
CA GLY A 320 2.76 -24.11 24.66
C GLY A 320 2.59 -24.41 26.15
N ALA A 321 1.43 -24.92 26.58
CA ALA A 321 1.21 -25.37 27.96
C ALA A 321 1.40 -26.89 28.08
N GLU A 322 0.65 -27.66 27.34
CA GLU A 322 0.65 -29.14 27.36
C GLU A 322 1.40 -29.73 26.16
N TYR A 323 1.41 -29.04 25.05
CA TYR A 323 2.06 -29.44 23.80
C TYR A 323 2.62 -28.21 23.08
N ARG A 324 3.62 -28.42 22.22
CA ARG A 324 4.32 -27.34 21.51
C ARG A 324 4.03 -27.34 20.01
N GLY A 325 3.42 -28.40 19.48
CA GLY A 325 3.04 -28.55 18.10
C GLY A 325 1.54 -28.76 17.92
N LEU A 326 0.93 -28.10 16.95
CA LEU A 326 -0.47 -28.29 16.58
C LEU A 326 -0.59 -28.51 15.07
N VAL A 327 -1.22 -29.61 14.66
CA VAL A 327 -1.46 -29.93 13.26
C VAL A 327 -2.95 -29.83 12.95
N ILE A 328 -3.33 -28.81 12.21
CA ILE A 328 -4.72 -28.53 11.83
C ILE A 328 -5.07 -29.23 10.53
N THR A 329 -6.11 -30.05 10.58
CA THR A 329 -6.58 -30.89 9.47
C THR A 329 -8.00 -30.50 9.03
N GLY A 330 -8.40 -30.91 7.84
CA GLY A 330 -9.74 -30.64 7.30
C GLY A 330 -9.71 -30.08 5.88
N ALA A 331 -10.88 -29.82 5.31
CA ALA A 331 -11.01 -29.28 3.95
C ALA A 331 -10.40 -27.89 3.82
N ASN A 332 -9.90 -27.52 2.63
CA ASN A 332 -9.26 -26.22 2.38
C ASN A 332 -10.22 -25.04 2.64
N ALA A 333 -11.50 -25.18 2.26
CA ALA A 333 -12.54 -24.19 2.57
C ALA A 333 -12.93 -24.13 4.06
N GLY A 334 -12.38 -24.98 4.93
CA GLY A 334 -12.73 -25.06 6.35
C GLY A 334 -12.23 -23.91 7.22
N GLY A 335 -11.38 -23.01 6.70
CA GLY A 335 -10.85 -21.83 7.43
C GLY A 335 -9.52 -22.07 8.14
N LYS A 336 -8.75 -23.11 7.79
CA LYS A 336 -7.41 -23.40 8.37
C LYS A 336 -6.47 -22.20 8.32
N THR A 337 -6.34 -21.60 7.14
CA THR A 337 -5.52 -20.37 6.92
C THR A 337 -5.98 -19.20 7.77
N VAL A 338 -7.29 -19.06 7.98
CA VAL A 338 -7.86 -17.99 8.82
C VAL A 338 -7.48 -18.21 10.28
N VAL A 339 -7.46 -19.45 10.77
CA VAL A 339 -6.98 -19.78 12.12
C VAL A 339 -5.53 -19.36 12.30
N LEU A 340 -4.63 -19.76 11.38
CA LEU A 340 -3.21 -19.37 11.41
C LEU A 340 -3.05 -17.84 11.43
N LYS A 341 -3.72 -17.14 10.51
CA LYS A 341 -3.68 -15.67 10.44
C LYS A 341 -4.22 -15.05 11.72
N THR A 342 -5.31 -15.57 12.29
CA THR A 342 -5.89 -15.04 13.53
C THR A 342 -4.91 -15.17 14.69
N VAL A 343 -4.34 -16.35 14.90
CA VAL A 343 -3.37 -16.62 15.97
C VAL A 343 -2.15 -15.70 15.84
N GLY A 344 -1.55 -15.62 14.65
CA GLY A 344 -0.40 -14.77 14.40
C GLY A 344 -0.72 -13.29 14.57
N LEU A 345 -1.84 -12.82 13.98
CA LEU A 345 -2.23 -11.40 14.03
C LEU A 345 -2.54 -10.94 15.46
N LEU A 346 -3.32 -11.71 16.24
CA LEU A 346 -3.62 -11.35 17.63
C LEU A 346 -2.36 -11.29 18.49
N THR A 347 -1.39 -12.18 18.24
CA THR A 347 -0.09 -12.16 18.93
C THR A 347 0.71 -10.89 18.57
N VAL A 348 0.82 -10.55 17.29
CA VAL A 348 1.49 -9.32 16.81
C VAL A 348 0.82 -8.07 17.37
N MET A 349 -0.50 -7.99 17.34
CA MET A 349 -1.27 -6.86 17.89
C MET A 349 -1.01 -6.67 19.38
N THR A 350 -1.00 -7.74 20.15
CA THR A 350 -0.68 -7.71 21.58
C THR A 350 0.73 -7.15 21.82
N GLN A 351 1.73 -7.63 21.09
CA GLN A 351 3.11 -7.15 21.21
C GLN A 351 3.29 -5.70 20.72
N PHE A 352 2.42 -5.23 19.86
CA PHE A 352 2.37 -3.81 19.46
C PHE A 352 1.76 -2.91 20.56
N GLY A 353 1.00 -3.50 21.51
CA GLY A 353 0.31 -2.80 22.58
C GLY A 353 -1.15 -2.47 22.28
N LEU A 354 -1.76 -3.18 21.34
CA LEU A 354 -3.20 -3.11 21.04
C LEU A 354 -3.95 -4.12 21.93
N GLN A 355 -5.11 -3.73 22.41
CA GLN A 355 -6.10 -4.68 22.91
C GLN A 355 -6.66 -5.49 21.75
N ILE A 356 -7.03 -6.73 21.99
CA ILE A 356 -7.47 -7.67 20.97
C ILE A 356 -8.90 -8.16 21.20
N PRO A 357 -9.66 -8.51 20.14
CA PRO A 357 -11.05 -8.95 20.25
C PRO A 357 -11.14 -10.41 20.73
N VAL A 358 -11.00 -10.61 22.03
CA VAL A 358 -11.00 -11.90 22.72
C VAL A 358 -11.83 -11.81 24.00
N GLN A 359 -12.02 -12.94 24.71
CA GLN A 359 -12.65 -12.96 26.03
C GLN A 359 -11.61 -13.12 27.16
N ALA A 360 -12.06 -12.86 28.39
CA ALA A 360 -11.27 -13.03 29.59
C ALA A 360 -10.68 -14.44 29.69
N GLY A 361 -9.49 -14.56 30.26
CA GLY A 361 -8.73 -15.81 30.31
C GLY A 361 -7.81 -16.04 29.11
N THR A 362 -7.73 -15.09 28.17
CA THR A 362 -6.77 -15.11 27.09
C THR A 362 -5.37 -14.77 27.60
N GLU A 363 -4.39 -15.62 27.26
CA GLU A 363 -2.96 -15.43 27.54
C GLU A 363 -2.16 -15.43 26.23
N ILE A 364 -1.31 -14.44 26.03
CA ILE A 364 -0.46 -14.29 24.85
C ILE A 364 1.01 -14.24 25.28
N PRO A 365 1.87 -15.12 24.74
CA PRO A 365 3.29 -15.06 25.03
C PRO A 365 3.96 -13.87 24.32
N VAL A 366 4.96 -13.29 24.94
CA VAL A 366 5.84 -12.33 24.27
C VAL A 366 6.96 -13.12 23.59
N LEU A 367 6.95 -13.09 22.27
CA LEU A 367 7.85 -13.85 21.41
C LEU A 367 8.92 -12.95 20.80
N ASP A 368 10.11 -13.51 20.57
CA ASP A 368 11.19 -12.82 19.86
C ASP A 368 10.87 -12.71 18.38
N GLU A 369 10.40 -13.83 17.78
CA GLU A 369 10.09 -13.91 16.35
C GLU A 369 8.78 -14.68 16.11
N ILE A 370 8.12 -14.31 15.03
CA ILE A 370 7.00 -15.04 14.45
C ILE A 370 7.33 -15.27 12.97
N PHE A 371 7.40 -16.51 12.55
CA PHE A 371 7.59 -16.90 11.16
C PHE A 371 6.28 -17.40 10.56
N VAL A 372 6.04 -17.01 9.32
CA VAL A 372 4.79 -17.31 8.63
C VAL A 372 5.08 -17.77 7.21
N ASP A 373 4.73 -19.00 6.90
CA ASP A 373 4.65 -19.49 5.53
C ASP A 373 3.19 -19.71 5.16
N ILE A 374 2.54 -18.65 4.74
CA ILE A 374 1.17 -18.58 4.25
C ILE A 374 1.23 -17.90 2.89
N GLY A 375 0.80 -18.55 1.84
CA GLY A 375 0.82 -18.00 0.49
C GLY A 375 -0.40 -18.41 -0.32
N ASP A 376 -0.82 -17.56 -1.27
CA ASP A 376 -1.84 -17.89 -2.25
C ASP A 376 -1.28 -18.89 -3.27
N GLN A 377 -1.73 -20.12 -3.22
CA GLN A 377 -1.37 -21.19 -4.18
C GLN A 377 -2.02 -21.03 -5.56
N GLN A 378 -2.63 -19.88 -5.87
CA GLN A 378 -3.51 -19.73 -7.04
C GLN A 378 -2.84 -19.19 -8.31
N ASN A 379 -1.53 -19.02 -8.37
CA ASN A 379 -0.86 -18.75 -9.63
C ASN A 379 -0.54 -20.06 -10.36
N LEU A 380 -1.43 -20.46 -11.24
CA LEU A 380 -1.41 -21.69 -12.06
C LEU A 380 -0.18 -21.82 -12.99
N GLU A 381 0.63 -20.81 -13.14
CA GLU A 381 1.73 -20.82 -14.12
C GLU A 381 3.04 -21.46 -13.63
N ASN A 382 3.21 -21.75 -12.32
CA ASN A 382 4.49 -22.27 -11.81
C ASN A 382 4.37 -23.12 -10.52
N ALA A 383 3.76 -24.30 -10.57
CA ALA A 383 3.71 -25.21 -9.42
C ALA A 383 5.10 -25.57 -8.85
N LEU A 384 6.11 -25.79 -9.71
CA LEU A 384 7.50 -26.04 -9.30
C LEU A 384 8.17 -24.80 -8.69
N SER A 385 7.83 -23.60 -9.16
CA SER A 385 8.36 -22.36 -8.59
C SER A 385 7.72 -22.05 -7.23
N THR A 386 6.49 -22.49 -7.01
CA THR A 386 5.77 -22.32 -5.73
C THR A 386 6.37 -23.22 -4.64
N PHE A 387 6.60 -24.51 -4.91
CA PHE A 387 7.22 -25.42 -3.96
C PHE A 387 8.64 -25.00 -3.60
N SER A 388 9.46 -24.66 -4.59
CA SER A 388 10.84 -24.17 -4.34
C SER A 388 10.87 -22.84 -3.60
N GLY A 389 9.89 -21.95 -3.82
CA GLY A 389 9.71 -20.72 -3.07
C GLY A 389 9.41 -20.98 -1.59
N HIS A 390 8.45 -21.88 -1.29
CA HIS A 390 8.15 -22.31 0.09
C HIS A 390 9.37 -22.95 0.76
N MET A 391 10.09 -23.84 0.07
CA MET A 391 11.29 -24.48 0.62
C MET A 391 12.42 -23.48 0.91
N LYS A 392 12.59 -22.46 0.07
CA LYS A 392 13.55 -21.38 0.35
C LYS A 392 13.19 -20.60 1.61
N ASN A 393 11.92 -20.22 1.75
CA ASN A 393 11.43 -19.52 2.95
C ASN A 393 11.61 -20.37 4.21
N ILE A 394 11.21 -21.64 4.15
CA ILE A 394 11.35 -22.59 5.26
C ILE A 394 12.83 -22.79 5.61
N ALA A 395 13.73 -22.88 4.65
CA ALA A 395 15.17 -22.98 4.89
C ALA A 395 15.73 -21.74 5.61
N GLU A 396 15.25 -20.56 5.27
CA GLU A 396 15.61 -19.31 5.98
C GLU A 396 15.04 -19.29 7.39
N MET A 397 13.79 -19.71 7.58
CA MET A 397 13.17 -19.87 8.91
C MET A 397 13.96 -20.84 9.76
N LEU A 398 14.33 -22.02 9.25
CA LEU A 398 15.09 -23.03 9.96
C LEU A 398 16.46 -22.53 10.47
N ARG A 399 17.09 -21.58 9.78
CA ARG A 399 18.35 -20.95 10.24
C ARG A 399 18.14 -20.02 11.42
N ASN A 400 16.98 -19.37 11.51
CA ASN A 400 16.68 -18.31 12.46
C ASN A 400 15.77 -18.75 13.62
N VAL A 401 15.10 -19.91 13.49
CA VAL A 401 14.23 -20.47 14.52
C VAL A 401 15.03 -20.82 15.76
N LYS A 402 14.52 -20.39 16.91
CA LYS A 402 15.05 -20.63 18.25
C LYS A 402 13.89 -20.69 19.27
N ARG A 403 14.21 -20.84 20.55
CA ARG A 403 13.23 -20.72 21.62
C ARG A 403 12.55 -19.34 21.58
N HIS A 404 11.33 -19.21 22.06
CA HIS A 404 10.47 -18.02 21.98
C HIS A 404 10.12 -17.60 20.55
N THR A 405 10.00 -18.59 19.66
CA THR A 405 9.56 -18.39 18.26
C THR A 405 8.24 -19.12 18.03
N LEU A 406 7.29 -18.46 17.34
CA LEU A 406 6.07 -19.07 16.81
C LEU A 406 6.23 -19.26 15.30
N VAL A 407 5.98 -20.47 14.83
CA VAL A 407 6.02 -20.82 13.40
C VAL A 407 4.63 -21.23 12.92
N LEU A 408 4.15 -20.58 11.86
CA LEU A 408 2.85 -20.80 11.26
C LEU A 408 3.04 -21.26 9.81
N LEU A 409 2.71 -22.53 9.53
CA LEU A 409 2.92 -23.17 8.23
C LEU A 409 1.57 -23.56 7.63
N ASP A 410 1.24 -23.01 6.47
CA ASP A 410 0.00 -23.35 5.77
C ASP A 410 0.29 -24.37 4.67
N GLU A 411 -0.52 -25.43 4.63
CA GLU A 411 -0.45 -26.55 3.67
C GLU A 411 0.97 -27.12 3.50
N ILE A 412 1.67 -27.34 4.63
CA ILE A 412 3.06 -27.81 4.60
C ILE A 412 3.19 -29.13 3.83
N GLY A 413 4.20 -29.20 2.97
CA GLY A 413 4.50 -30.38 2.13
C GLY A 413 3.72 -30.45 0.82
N SER A 414 2.80 -29.50 0.56
CA SER A 414 2.05 -29.43 -0.71
C SER A 414 2.97 -29.04 -1.89
N GLY A 415 2.59 -29.48 -3.09
CA GLY A 415 3.29 -29.10 -4.33
C GLY A 415 4.37 -30.11 -4.80
N THR A 416 4.52 -31.27 -4.12
CA THR A 416 5.36 -32.39 -4.53
C THR A 416 4.62 -33.72 -4.39
N GLU A 417 5.31 -34.84 -4.63
CA GLU A 417 4.75 -36.18 -4.43
C GLU A 417 4.31 -36.35 -2.96
N PRO A 418 3.09 -36.88 -2.67
CA PRO A 418 2.51 -36.88 -1.33
C PRO A 418 3.37 -37.52 -0.23
N ASN A 419 4.06 -38.61 -0.51
CA ASN A 419 4.91 -39.29 0.48
C ASN A 419 6.19 -38.50 0.77
N GLU A 420 6.83 -37.92 -0.26
CA GLU A 420 8.01 -37.07 -0.13
C GLU A 420 7.65 -35.78 0.61
N GLY A 421 6.53 -35.15 0.23
CA GLY A 421 6.04 -33.93 0.87
C GLY A 421 5.72 -34.14 2.34
N ALA A 422 5.05 -35.24 2.68
CA ALA A 422 4.75 -35.57 4.07
C ALA A 422 6.00 -35.86 4.89
N GLY A 423 6.96 -36.63 4.37
CA GLY A 423 8.22 -36.93 5.06
C GLY A 423 9.04 -35.67 5.34
N LEU A 424 9.15 -34.78 4.32
CA LEU A 424 9.86 -33.51 4.45
C LEU A 424 9.16 -32.57 5.45
N ALA A 425 7.83 -32.49 5.41
CA ALA A 425 7.05 -31.67 6.33
C ALA A 425 7.22 -32.11 7.79
N ILE A 426 7.19 -33.43 8.05
CA ILE A 426 7.44 -33.97 9.40
C ILE A 426 8.84 -33.61 9.88
N ALA A 427 9.87 -33.83 9.05
CA ALA A 427 11.26 -33.51 9.40
C ALA A 427 11.45 -32.00 9.68
N ILE A 428 10.79 -31.14 8.91
CA ILE A 428 10.81 -29.67 9.14
C ILE A 428 10.17 -29.31 10.48
N MET A 429 8.96 -29.82 10.74
CA MET A 429 8.24 -29.53 12.00
C MET A 429 8.99 -30.03 13.21
N GLU A 430 9.52 -31.24 13.15
CA GLU A 430 10.33 -31.84 14.21
C GLU A 430 11.60 -31.04 14.47
N THR A 431 12.31 -30.62 13.41
CA THR A 431 13.53 -29.78 13.55
C THR A 431 13.21 -28.44 14.19
N MET A 432 12.11 -27.79 13.82
CA MET A 432 11.68 -26.53 14.43
C MET A 432 11.30 -26.71 15.90
N TYR A 433 10.59 -27.78 16.22
CA TYR A 433 10.25 -28.16 17.59
C TYR A 433 11.51 -28.43 18.44
N GLN A 434 12.47 -29.20 17.94
CA GLN A 434 13.74 -29.48 18.64
C GLN A 434 14.56 -28.21 18.92
N LYS A 435 14.43 -27.19 18.08
CA LYS A 435 15.00 -25.85 18.34
C LYS A 435 14.21 -25.04 19.36
N GLY A 436 13.13 -25.59 19.92
CA GLY A 436 12.31 -24.96 20.96
C GLY A 436 11.22 -24.03 20.46
N ALA A 437 10.84 -24.07 19.17
CA ALA A 437 9.73 -23.28 18.64
C ALA A 437 8.36 -23.84 19.05
N LEU A 438 7.36 -22.96 19.01
CA LEU A 438 5.94 -23.31 18.95
C LEU A 438 5.57 -23.48 17.49
N VAL A 439 5.02 -24.63 17.10
CA VAL A 439 4.74 -24.95 15.68
C VAL A 439 3.25 -25.14 15.46
N VAL A 440 2.66 -24.40 14.52
CA VAL A 440 1.30 -24.63 14.04
C VAL A 440 1.35 -24.87 12.54
N ALA A 441 0.91 -26.03 12.13
CA ALA A 441 0.89 -26.41 10.72
C ALA A 441 -0.51 -26.81 10.27
N THR A 442 -0.85 -26.51 9.02
CA THR A 442 -2.04 -27.06 8.37
C THR A 442 -1.63 -28.07 7.32
N THR A 443 -2.42 -29.10 7.16
CA THR A 443 -2.17 -30.14 6.16
C THR A 443 -3.44 -30.89 5.78
N HIS A 444 -3.37 -31.57 4.64
CA HIS A 444 -4.36 -32.55 4.20
C HIS A 444 -3.77 -33.99 4.12
N TYR A 445 -2.46 -34.16 4.41
CA TYR A 445 -1.79 -35.48 4.32
C TYR A 445 -2.05 -36.36 5.53
N GLY A 446 -2.35 -37.66 5.25
CA GLY A 446 -2.66 -38.65 6.28
C GLY A 446 -1.46 -38.97 7.17
N GLU A 447 -0.26 -39.03 6.61
CA GLU A 447 1.00 -39.31 7.32
C GLU A 447 1.31 -38.25 8.38
N ILE A 448 1.09 -36.98 8.07
CA ILE A 448 1.31 -35.87 9.03
C ILE A 448 0.25 -35.92 10.15
N LYS A 449 -0.99 -36.34 9.84
CA LYS A 449 -2.02 -36.54 10.86
C LYS A 449 -1.61 -37.63 11.86
N ARG A 450 -1.11 -38.77 11.34
CA ARG A 450 -0.62 -39.86 12.16
C ARG A 450 0.56 -39.43 13.02
N PHE A 451 1.53 -38.73 12.45
CA PHE A 451 2.64 -38.15 13.22
C PHE A 451 2.14 -37.32 14.42
N ALA A 452 1.16 -36.43 14.21
CA ALA A 452 0.61 -35.61 15.28
C ALA A 452 -0.19 -36.39 16.33
N GLN A 453 -0.67 -37.61 16.01
CA GLN A 453 -1.34 -38.49 16.98
C GLN A 453 -0.36 -39.33 17.80
N GLU A 454 0.79 -39.66 17.22
CA GLU A 454 1.79 -40.57 17.81
C GLU A 454 2.89 -39.79 18.57
N HIS A 455 3.08 -38.50 18.30
CA HIS A 455 4.12 -37.69 18.92
C HIS A 455 3.63 -37.05 20.22
N ASP A 456 4.37 -37.16 21.31
CA ASP A 456 3.97 -36.71 22.66
C ASP A 456 3.65 -35.21 22.75
N ASP A 457 4.40 -34.37 22.01
CA ASP A 457 4.29 -32.91 22.07
C ASP A 457 3.57 -32.28 20.87
N PHE A 458 3.03 -33.08 19.94
CA PHE A 458 2.16 -32.62 18.86
C PHE A 458 0.74 -33.10 19.09
N VAL A 459 -0.23 -32.22 18.80
CA VAL A 459 -1.65 -32.54 18.93
C VAL A 459 -2.35 -32.27 17.59
N PRO A 460 -3.16 -33.23 17.10
CA PRO A 460 -4.01 -32.97 15.94
C PRO A 460 -5.17 -32.06 16.31
N ALA A 461 -5.63 -31.28 15.34
CA ALA A 461 -6.85 -30.51 15.45
C ALA A 461 -7.64 -30.60 14.13
N ALA A 462 -8.95 -30.51 14.23
CA ALA A 462 -9.84 -30.54 13.07
C ALA A 462 -10.67 -29.28 12.94
N MET A 463 -10.88 -28.82 11.71
CA MET A 463 -11.89 -27.82 11.43
C MET A 463 -13.27 -28.50 11.37
N ALA A 464 -14.19 -28.02 12.21
CA ALA A 464 -15.55 -28.54 12.26
C ALA A 464 -16.30 -28.26 10.95
N PHE A 465 -17.02 -29.25 10.49
CA PHE A 465 -17.80 -29.21 9.26
C PHE A 465 -19.22 -29.72 9.51
N ASP A 466 -20.20 -29.05 8.95
CA ASP A 466 -21.57 -29.47 9.02
C ASP A 466 -21.84 -30.55 7.94
N ARG A 467 -22.14 -31.75 8.40
CA ARG A 467 -22.38 -32.86 7.49
C ARG A 467 -23.75 -32.77 6.76
N GLU A 468 -24.71 -32.08 7.34
CA GLU A 468 -26.04 -31.95 6.75
C GLU A 468 -26.10 -30.87 5.67
N THR A 469 -25.52 -29.69 5.96
CA THR A 469 -25.55 -28.52 5.08
C THR A 469 -24.38 -28.43 4.11
N LEU A 470 -23.31 -29.26 4.28
CA LEU A 470 -22.04 -29.14 3.53
C LEU A 470 -21.31 -27.81 3.73
N THR A 471 -21.54 -27.17 4.86
CA THR A 471 -20.92 -25.87 5.14
C THR A 471 -19.85 -26.00 6.22
N PRO A 472 -18.73 -25.28 6.10
CA PRO A 472 -17.75 -25.20 7.16
C PRO A 472 -18.33 -24.43 8.37
N LYS A 473 -18.15 -24.97 9.58
CA LYS A 473 -18.53 -24.29 10.84
C LYS A 473 -17.47 -23.31 11.31
N TYR A 474 -16.29 -23.30 10.69
CA TYR A 474 -15.12 -22.47 11.05
C TYR A 474 -14.70 -22.59 12.52
N GLN A 475 -15.07 -23.68 13.20
CA GLN A 475 -14.70 -23.96 14.58
C GLN A 475 -13.53 -24.93 14.60
N LEU A 476 -12.51 -24.63 15.40
CA LEU A 476 -11.36 -25.50 15.64
C LEU A 476 -11.66 -26.44 16.80
N LYS A 477 -11.43 -27.73 16.62
CA LYS A 477 -11.53 -28.77 17.64
C LYS A 477 -10.16 -29.39 17.86
N ILE A 478 -9.53 -29.07 18.99
CA ILE A 478 -8.21 -29.59 19.36
C ILE A 478 -8.36 -31.00 19.94
N GLY A 479 -7.43 -31.90 19.59
CA GLY A 479 -7.49 -33.32 19.98
C GLY A 479 -8.34 -34.20 19.06
N GLU A 480 -9.09 -33.61 18.12
CA GLU A 480 -9.85 -34.36 17.13
C GLU A 480 -9.09 -34.44 15.79
N VAL A 481 -9.21 -35.59 15.14
CA VAL A 481 -8.70 -35.79 13.76
C VAL A 481 -9.83 -35.59 12.78
N GLY A 482 -9.63 -34.72 11.80
CA GLY A 482 -10.61 -34.52 10.74
C GLY A 482 -10.70 -35.75 9.81
N ASP A 483 -11.90 -36.33 9.69
CA ASP A 483 -12.20 -37.37 8.70
C ASP A 483 -12.04 -36.83 7.27
N SER A 484 -11.62 -37.71 6.35
CA SER A 484 -11.67 -37.40 4.93
C SER A 484 -13.14 -37.38 4.46
N GLN A 485 -13.61 -36.22 4.02
CA GLN A 485 -15.03 -36.01 3.69
C GLN A 485 -15.37 -36.35 2.24
N ALA A 486 -14.38 -36.75 1.43
CA ALA A 486 -14.54 -36.96 -0.02
C ALA A 486 -15.67 -37.98 -0.35
N LEU A 487 -15.67 -39.14 0.32
CA LEU A 487 -16.70 -40.16 0.07
C LEU A 487 -18.10 -39.71 0.53
N TRP A 488 -18.15 -38.91 1.59
CA TRP A 488 -19.41 -38.39 2.09
C TRP A 488 -19.96 -37.29 1.17
N ILE A 489 -19.11 -36.41 0.66
CA ILE A 489 -19.48 -35.40 -0.35
C ILE A 489 -19.98 -36.13 -1.62
N ALA A 490 -19.27 -37.16 -2.09
CA ALA A 490 -19.69 -37.96 -3.24
C ALA A 490 -21.09 -38.55 -3.05
N ARG A 491 -21.40 -39.10 -1.86
CA ARG A 491 -22.75 -39.59 -1.52
C ARG A 491 -23.81 -38.51 -1.63
N LYS A 492 -23.53 -37.31 -1.10
CA LYS A 492 -24.48 -36.18 -1.12
C LYS A 492 -24.68 -35.61 -2.51
N MET A 493 -23.65 -35.65 -3.35
CA MET A 493 -23.75 -35.32 -4.78
C MET A 493 -24.45 -36.40 -5.60
N LYS A 494 -25.04 -37.40 -4.94
CA LYS A 494 -25.81 -38.50 -5.56
C LYS A 494 -24.98 -39.32 -6.55
N MET A 495 -23.67 -39.48 -6.31
CA MET A 495 -22.87 -40.44 -7.04
C MET A 495 -23.37 -41.85 -6.74
N GLU A 496 -23.24 -42.75 -7.71
CA GLU A 496 -23.71 -44.16 -7.57
C GLU A 496 -23.15 -44.81 -6.31
N PRO A 497 -23.99 -45.44 -5.46
CA PRO A 497 -23.54 -46.08 -4.22
C PRO A 497 -22.42 -47.10 -4.44
N GLN A 498 -22.52 -47.90 -5.52
CA GLN A 498 -21.52 -48.90 -5.90
C GLN A 498 -20.14 -48.28 -6.20
N LEU A 499 -20.10 -47.07 -6.82
CA LEU A 499 -18.87 -46.34 -7.07
C LEU A 499 -18.23 -45.89 -5.75
N ILE A 500 -19.04 -45.40 -4.80
CA ILE A 500 -18.59 -44.91 -3.50
C ILE A 500 -18.05 -46.06 -2.63
N GLU A 501 -18.74 -47.23 -2.62
CA GLU A 501 -18.27 -48.43 -1.92
C GLU A 501 -16.95 -48.95 -2.53
N LYS A 502 -16.86 -48.94 -3.86
CA LYS A 502 -15.64 -49.31 -4.57
C LYS A 502 -14.48 -48.35 -4.25
N ALA A 503 -14.74 -47.04 -4.20
CA ALA A 503 -13.76 -46.06 -3.80
C ALA A 503 -13.31 -46.22 -2.34
N ALA A 504 -14.26 -46.53 -1.42
CA ALA A 504 -13.95 -46.84 -0.03
C ALA A 504 -13.04 -48.07 0.10
N HIS A 505 -13.33 -49.12 -0.68
CA HIS A 505 -12.51 -50.33 -0.71
C HIS A 505 -11.08 -50.04 -1.23
N TYR A 506 -10.95 -49.21 -2.27
CA TYR A 506 -9.65 -48.83 -2.81
C TYR A 506 -8.82 -47.99 -1.81
N ILE A 507 -9.48 -47.12 -1.05
CA ILE A 507 -8.82 -46.33 -0.01
C ILE A 507 -8.28 -47.22 1.12
N GLN A 508 -9.07 -48.23 1.52
CA GLN A 508 -8.69 -49.14 2.61
C GLN A 508 -7.59 -50.13 2.25
N ARG A 509 -7.70 -50.77 1.08
CA ARG A 509 -6.82 -51.88 0.70
C ARG A 509 -5.67 -51.49 -0.19
N LYS A 510 -5.73 -50.32 -0.84
CA LYS A 510 -4.76 -49.88 -1.86
C LYS A 510 -4.55 -50.88 -3.01
N GLU A 511 -5.53 -51.76 -3.19
CA GLU A 511 -5.56 -52.76 -4.26
C GLU A 511 -6.50 -52.29 -5.36
N TYR A 512 -6.00 -52.19 -6.58
CA TYR A 512 -6.78 -51.74 -7.73
C TYR A 512 -6.94 -52.90 -8.72
N PRO A 513 -8.16 -53.16 -9.27
CA PRO A 513 -8.37 -54.25 -10.23
C PRO A 513 -7.60 -53.95 -11.52
N THR A 514 -6.71 -54.87 -11.87
CA THR A 514 -5.92 -54.82 -13.12
C THR A 514 -6.55 -55.62 -14.25
N ASN A 515 -7.71 -56.28 -14.00
CA ASN A 515 -8.37 -57.11 -14.98
C ASN A 515 -8.98 -56.30 -16.12
N ARG A 516 -8.78 -56.74 -17.36
CA ARG A 516 -9.44 -56.17 -18.53
C ARG A 516 -10.95 -56.17 -18.35
N SER A 517 -11.59 -55.07 -18.63
CA SER A 517 -13.05 -54.93 -18.69
C SER A 517 -13.65 -56.04 -19.56
N LEU A 518 -14.72 -56.71 -19.07
CA LEU A 518 -15.53 -57.67 -19.81
C LEU A 518 -16.38 -57.07 -20.94
N PHE A 519 -16.31 -55.78 -21.12
CA PHE A 519 -16.92 -55.13 -22.27
C PHE A 519 -16.11 -55.49 -23.52
N LYS A 520 -16.69 -56.32 -24.40
CA LYS A 520 -16.24 -56.36 -25.79
C LYS A 520 -16.22 -54.93 -26.31
N PRO A 521 -15.10 -54.43 -26.79
CA PRO A 521 -15.12 -53.13 -27.43
C PRO A 521 -16.16 -53.21 -28.54
N LEU A 522 -17.20 -52.35 -28.49
CA LEU A 522 -17.91 -51.96 -29.71
C LEU A 522 -16.80 -51.70 -30.71
N LYS A 523 -16.81 -52.46 -31.86
CA LYS A 523 -15.80 -52.36 -32.91
C LYS A 523 -15.40 -50.87 -33.03
N ALA A 524 -14.41 -50.49 -32.27
CA ALA A 524 -13.74 -49.25 -32.48
C ALA A 524 -13.20 -49.36 -33.90
N LYS A 525 -13.58 -48.43 -34.77
CA LYS A 525 -12.69 -48.08 -35.85
C LYS A 525 -11.32 -48.05 -35.21
N GLU A 526 -10.42 -48.88 -35.74
CA GLU A 526 -9.02 -48.93 -35.30
C GLU A 526 -8.44 -47.53 -35.27
N THR A 527 -8.60 -46.85 -34.16
CA THR A 527 -7.65 -45.86 -33.72
C THR A 527 -6.58 -46.64 -32.99
N THR A 528 -5.71 -47.25 -33.76
CA THR A 528 -4.39 -47.62 -33.30
C THR A 528 -3.89 -46.49 -32.43
N PHE A 529 -3.76 -46.72 -31.10
CA PHE A 529 -2.78 -46.04 -30.33
C PHE A 529 -1.44 -46.47 -30.91
N ALA A 530 -1.02 -45.75 -31.95
CA ALA A 530 0.32 -45.84 -32.44
C ALA A 530 1.19 -45.48 -31.23
N THR A 531 1.90 -46.47 -30.71
CA THR A 531 3.26 -46.21 -30.22
C THR A 531 3.79 -45.10 -31.08
N PHE A 532 4.16 -43.98 -30.49
CA PHE A 532 4.88 -42.92 -31.14
C PHE A 532 6.20 -43.51 -31.67
N VAL A 533 6.13 -44.20 -32.78
CA VAL A 533 7.21 -44.29 -33.74
C VAL A 533 7.19 -42.87 -34.33
N GLU A 534 8.24 -42.11 -34.11
CA GLU A 534 8.52 -40.88 -34.85
C GLU A 534 8.40 -41.20 -36.33
N GLU A 535 7.19 -41.06 -36.91
CA GLU A 535 7.10 -40.86 -38.36
C GLU A 535 7.82 -39.56 -38.62
N THR A 536 9.01 -39.67 -39.22
CA THR A 536 9.74 -38.57 -39.79
C THR A 536 8.90 -37.97 -40.93
N HIS A 537 7.95 -37.13 -40.59
CA HIS A 537 7.27 -36.32 -41.57
C HIS A 537 8.32 -35.44 -42.26
N ARG A 538 8.65 -35.74 -43.52
CA ARG A 538 9.40 -34.83 -44.38
C ARG A 538 8.48 -33.65 -44.72
N TYR A 539 8.86 -32.49 -44.24
CA TYR A 539 8.19 -31.26 -44.62
C TYR A 539 8.55 -30.90 -46.06
N GLN A 540 7.59 -30.32 -46.77
CA GLN A 540 7.81 -29.82 -48.13
C GLN A 540 8.03 -28.31 -48.12
N LYS A 541 8.77 -27.80 -49.09
CA LYS A 541 8.97 -26.37 -49.27
C LYS A 541 7.63 -25.65 -49.39
N GLY A 542 7.43 -24.61 -48.61
CA GLY A 542 6.19 -23.86 -48.58
C GLY A 542 5.15 -24.39 -47.55
N ASP A 543 5.42 -25.50 -46.85
CA ASP A 543 4.57 -25.94 -45.77
C ASP A 543 4.51 -24.91 -44.65
N ARG A 544 3.31 -24.65 -44.15
CA ARG A 544 3.09 -23.73 -43.04
C ARG A 544 3.22 -24.47 -41.72
N VAL A 545 4.16 -24.00 -40.88
CA VAL A 545 4.50 -24.61 -39.61
C VAL A 545 4.37 -23.60 -38.46
N LEU A 546 3.99 -24.11 -37.29
CA LEU A 546 3.99 -23.37 -36.03
C LEU A 546 5.23 -23.75 -35.24
N LEU A 547 6.01 -22.76 -34.84
CA LEU A 547 7.13 -22.91 -33.91
C LEU A 547 6.54 -23.01 -32.49
N THR A 548 6.74 -24.15 -31.83
CA THR A 548 6.08 -24.42 -30.54
C THR A 548 6.61 -23.56 -29.39
N GLU A 549 7.85 -23.09 -29.46
CA GLU A 549 8.44 -22.22 -28.43
C GLU A 549 8.00 -20.76 -28.52
N THR A 550 7.98 -20.22 -29.72
CA THR A 550 7.69 -18.79 -29.92
C THR A 550 6.23 -18.52 -30.31
N GLN A 551 5.45 -19.59 -30.55
CA GLN A 551 4.08 -19.51 -31.07
C GLN A 551 3.95 -18.74 -32.38
N GLN A 552 5.04 -18.62 -33.12
CA GLN A 552 5.10 -17.93 -34.41
C GLN A 552 4.85 -18.89 -35.55
N ILE A 553 4.28 -18.35 -36.63
CA ILE A 553 4.03 -19.10 -37.84
C ILE A 553 5.18 -18.84 -38.82
N GLY A 554 5.73 -19.91 -39.38
CA GLY A 554 6.77 -19.86 -40.40
C GLY A 554 6.42 -20.70 -41.63
N LEU A 555 7.16 -20.53 -42.71
CA LEU A 555 7.08 -21.35 -43.93
C LEU A 555 8.37 -22.16 -44.06
N VAL A 556 8.23 -23.45 -44.34
CA VAL A 556 9.41 -24.33 -44.56
C VAL A 556 10.16 -23.89 -45.83
N PHE A 557 11.43 -23.57 -45.65
CA PHE A 557 12.33 -23.20 -46.77
C PHE A 557 12.98 -24.44 -47.37
N THR A 558 13.60 -25.30 -46.57
CA THR A 558 14.13 -26.60 -46.99
C THR A 558 14.18 -27.60 -45.85
N ASP A 559 13.98 -28.88 -46.15
CA ASP A 559 14.05 -30.02 -45.21
C ASP A 559 15.12 -31.00 -45.67
N GLU A 560 16.40 -30.57 -45.70
CA GLU A 560 17.56 -31.39 -46.11
C GLU A 560 18.32 -31.95 -44.91
N GLY A 561 18.00 -31.53 -43.68
CA GLY A 561 18.65 -31.95 -42.44
C GLY A 561 17.92 -33.05 -41.69
N GLU A 562 18.64 -34.02 -41.11
CA GLU A 562 18.01 -35.07 -40.29
C GLU A 562 17.38 -34.57 -39.00
N GLN A 563 17.91 -33.50 -38.38
CA GLN A 563 17.48 -33.00 -37.07
C GLN A 563 16.93 -31.58 -37.09
N GLU A 564 17.35 -30.74 -38.03
CA GLU A 564 16.94 -29.34 -38.13
C GLU A 564 16.38 -29.02 -39.50
N ILE A 565 15.38 -28.13 -39.53
CA ILE A 565 14.70 -27.68 -40.73
C ILE A 565 14.86 -26.17 -40.86
N GLN A 566 15.09 -25.69 -42.07
CA GLN A 566 15.15 -24.27 -42.35
C GLN A 566 13.73 -23.73 -42.53
N VAL A 567 13.35 -22.77 -41.68
CA VAL A 567 12.04 -22.16 -41.67
C VAL A 567 12.18 -20.66 -41.84
N PHE A 568 11.39 -20.09 -42.72
CA PHE A 568 11.33 -18.64 -42.94
C PHE A 568 10.33 -18.00 -41.98
N VAL A 569 10.84 -17.16 -41.06
CA VAL A 569 10.07 -16.47 -40.04
C VAL A 569 10.56 -15.03 -39.95
N ASN A 570 9.65 -14.05 -39.92
CA ASN A 570 9.99 -12.62 -39.79
C ASN A 570 11.08 -12.15 -40.77
N ASP A 571 10.94 -12.49 -42.05
CA ASP A 571 11.89 -12.14 -43.14
C ASP A 571 13.30 -12.68 -42.95
N LYS A 572 13.49 -13.74 -42.15
CA LYS A 572 14.77 -14.44 -41.96
C LYS A 572 14.58 -15.95 -42.04
N ILE A 573 15.61 -16.62 -42.51
CA ILE A 573 15.68 -18.10 -42.50
C ILE A 573 16.40 -18.50 -41.21
N GLU A 574 15.71 -19.31 -40.40
CA GLU A 574 16.23 -19.85 -39.13
C GLU A 574 16.26 -21.36 -39.16
N ASN A 575 17.31 -21.97 -38.57
CA ASN A 575 17.38 -23.41 -38.39
C ASN A 575 16.61 -23.79 -37.12
N VAL A 576 15.54 -24.57 -37.26
CA VAL A 576 14.70 -24.98 -36.16
C VAL A 576 14.69 -26.50 -36.01
N PRO A 577 14.93 -27.03 -34.81
CA PRO A 577 14.82 -28.47 -34.56
C PRO A 577 13.44 -29.03 -34.92
N ARG A 578 13.42 -30.13 -35.69
CA ARG A 578 12.20 -30.76 -36.21
C ARG A 578 11.12 -30.98 -35.13
N ARG A 579 11.53 -31.36 -33.91
CA ARG A 579 10.64 -31.55 -32.75
C ARG A 579 9.93 -30.29 -32.26
N ARG A 580 10.37 -29.09 -32.66
CA ARG A 580 9.81 -27.79 -32.28
C ARG A 580 8.86 -27.22 -33.33
N LEU A 581 8.59 -27.99 -34.38
CA LEU A 581 7.71 -27.62 -35.47
C LEU A 581 6.44 -28.44 -35.45
N LYS A 582 5.31 -27.79 -35.64
CA LYS A 582 4.00 -28.42 -35.81
C LYS A 582 3.40 -27.98 -37.14
N LEU A 583 3.16 -28.94 -38.05
CA LEU A 583 2.50 -28.66 -39.33
C LEU A 583 1.11 -28.07 -39.10
N GLN A 584 0.85 -26.90 -39.70
CA GLN A 584 -0.47 -26.27 -39.71
C GLN A 584 -1.23 -26.53 -41.01
N ALA A 585 -0.54 -26.41 -42.14
CA ALA A 585 -1.12 -26.68 -43.46
C ALA A 585 -0.01 -27.08 -44.45
N LYS A 586 -0.33 -28.00 -45.36
CA LYS A 586 0.59 -28.41 -46.41
C LYS A 586 0.65 -27.37 -47.53
N ALA A 587 1.81 -27.22 -48.17
CA ALA A 587 1.98 -26.31 -49.29
C ALA A 587 0.99 -26.60 -50.44
N GLN A 588 0.66 -27.87 -50.69
CA GLN A 588 -0.31 -28.29 -51.70
C GLN A 588 -1.73 -27.81 -51.42
N ASP A 589 -2.11 -27.59 -50.16
CA ASP A 589 -3.42 -27.10 -49.76
C ASP A 589 -3.48 -25.56 -49.76
N LEU A 590 -2.32 -24.91 -49.70
CA LEU A 590 -2.22 -23.44 -49.59
C LEU A 590 -2.02 -22.75 -50.95
N TYR A 591 -1.34 -23.44 -51.90
CA TYR A 591 -0.94 -22.84 -53.17
C TYR A 591 -1.40 -23.68 -54.39
N PRO A 592 -1.77 -23.06 -55.53
CA PRO A 592 -2.10 -23.77 -56.77
C PRO A 592 -0.88 -24.57 -57.30
N GLN A 593 -1.15 -25.62 -58.10
CA GLN A 593 -0.08 -26.54 -58.61
C GLN A 593 1.03 -25.86 -59.41
N ASP A 594 0.76 -24.70 -60.03
CA ASP A 594 1.70 -23.92 -60.85
C ASP A 594 2.28 -22.71 -60.09
N TYR A 595 2.15 -22.66 -58.77
CA TYR A 595 2.61 -21.52 -58.01
C TYR A 595 4.11 -21.58 -57.77
N ASP A 596 4.84 -20.47 -58.13
CA ASP A 596 6.28 -20.34 -57.89
C ASP A 596 6.57 -20.15 -56.37
N LEU A 597 6.89 -21.26 -55.72
CA LEU A 597 7.16 -21.29 -54.27
C LEU A 597 8.42 -20.50 -53.88
N GLU A 598 9.38 -20.25 -54.80
CA GLU A 598 10.56 -19.39 -54.57
C GLU A 598 10.16 -17.96 -54.26
N SER A 599 9.03 -17.55 -54.82
CA SER A 599 8.48 -16.21 -54.63
C SER A 599 8.05 -15.94 -53.17
N LEU A 600 7.85 -16.96 -52.34
CA LEU A 600 7.42 -16.80 -50.94
C LEU A 600 8.57 -16.32 -50.00
N PHE A 601 9.83 -16.54 -50.43
CA PHE A 601 11.05 -16.33 -49.63
C PHE A 601 11.88 -15.13 -50.10
N THR A 602 11.39 -14.36 -51.12
CA THR A 602 12.06 -13.17 -51.64
C THR A 602 11.30 -11.90 -51.29
N ASP A 603 12.01 -10.84 -50.91
CA ASP A 603 11.44 -9.54 -50.58
C ASP A 603 10.60 -8.98 -51.75
N PHE A 604 9.46 -8.36 -51.42
CA PHE A 604 8.55 -7.72 -52.38
C PHE A 604 9.28 -6.69 -53.29
N HIS A 605 10.24 -5.95 -52.76
CA HIS A 605 11.02 -4.97 -53.49
C HIS A 605 12.01 -5.63 -54.46
N GLU A 606 12.61 -6.74 -54.11
CA GLU A 606 13.47 -7.52 -55.02
C GLU A 606 12.68 -8.19 -56.14
N ARG A 607 11.54 -8.76 -55.83
CA ARG A 607 10.60 -9.32 -56.84
C ARG A 607 10.15 -8.29 -57.86
N LYS A 608 9.77 -7.09 -57.40
CA LYS A 608 9.35 -6.00 -58.27
C LYS A 608 10.51 -5.55 -59.14
N LYS A 609 11.72 -5.51 -58.59
CA LYS A 609 12.94 -5.12 -59.34
C LYS A 609 13.30 -6.14 -60.43
N LEU A 610 13.20 -7.45 -60.10
CA LEU A 610 13.41 -8.52 -61.10
C LEU A 610 12.37 -8.50 -62.20
N LYS A 611 11.07 -8.36 -61.90
CA LYS A 611 10.01 -8.21 -62.92
C LYS A 611 10.15 -6.95 -63.76
N ASP A 612 10.62 -5.85 -63.19
CA ASP A 612 10.88 -4.61 -63.97
C ASP A 612 12.10 -4.74 -64.86
N ILE A 613 13.08 -5.59 -64.51
CA ILE A 613 14.24 -5.94 -65.35
C ILE A 613 13.82 -6.86 -66.50
N GLU A 614 13.01 -7.88 -66.25
CA GLU A 614 12.50 -8.80 -67.28
C GLU A 614 11.58 -8.05 -68.30
N ARG A 615 10.89 -7.03 -67.85
CA ARG A 615 10.07 -6.16 -68.72
C ARG A 615 10.84 -5.08 -69.46
N GLY A 616 12.19 -5.08 -69.37
CA GLY A 616 13.04 -4.18 -70.14
C GLY A 616 13.10 -2.74 -69.64
N SER A 617 12.74 -2.46 -68.37
CA SER A 617 12.73 -1.09 -67.83
C SER A 617 14.13 -0.47 -67.81
N LYS A 618 14.32 0.60 -68.61
CA LYS A 618 15.59 1.36 -68.67
C LYS A 618 16.00 1.96 -67.33
N LYS A 619 15.05 2.18 -66.40
CA LYS A 619 15.30 2.71 -65.06
C LYS A 619 15.90 1.64 -64.15
N ALA A 620 15.44 0.41 -64.24
CA ALA A 620 15.96 -0.74 -63.48
C ALA A 620 17.35 -1.14 -63.93
N GLN A 621 17.66 -1.12 -65.25
CA GLN A 621 18.98 -1.37 -65.80
C GLN A 621 20.03 -0.32 -65.38
N LYS A 622 19.61 0.95 -65.25
CA LYS A 622 20.50 2.04 -64.81
C LYS A 622 20.82 1.94 -63.31
N GLN A 623 19.88 1.43 -62.54
CA GLN A 623 20.11 1.16 -61.12
C GLN A 623 21.06 -0.01 -60.87
N LEU A 624 20.96 -1.09 -61.65
CA LEU A 624 21.86 -2.24 -61.60
C LEU A 624 23.30 -1.84 -61.96
N ARG A 625 23.49 -1.01 -62.96
CA ARG A 625 24.82 -0.49 -63.30
C ARG A 625 25.43 0.32 -62.14
N LYS A 626 24.68 1.18 -61.50
CA LYS A 626 25.13 1.96 -60.34
C LYS A 626 25.45 1.09 -59.11
N GLU A 627 24.73 0.00 -58.89
CA GLU A 627 24.99 -0.94 -57.81
C GLU A 627 26.21 -1.81 -58.08
N ALA A 628 26.42 -2.23 -59.36
CA ALA A 628 27.62 -2.94 -59.79
C ALA A 628 28.87 -2.07 -59.63
N GLU A 629 28.82 -0.79 -60.02
CA GLU A 629 29.90 0.18 -59.80
C GLU A 629 30.20 0.41 -58.31
N LYS A 630 29.17 0.45 -57.44
CA LYS A 630 29.37 0.54 -55.98
C LYS A 630 29.96 -0.74 -55.35
N ARG A 631 29.63 -1.91 -55.90
CA ARG A 631 30.24 -3.20 -55.43
C ARG A 631 31.68 -3.35 -55.90
N ALA A 632 32.02 -2.90 -57.12
CA ALA A 632 33.40 -2.86 -57.59
C ALA A 632 34.29 -1.93 -56.72
N ALA A 633 33.78 -0.72 -56.42
CA ALA A 633 34.48 0.25 -55.54
C ALA A 633 34.60 -0.17 -54.06
N ARG A 634 33.90 -1.23 -53.62
CA ARG A 634 34.05 -1.81 -52.27
C ARG A 634 34.98 -3.03 -52.21
N ARG A 635 35.40 -3.57 -53.35
CA ARG A 635 36.39 -4.65 -53.42
C ARG A 635 37.84 -4.15 -53.51
N ASP A 636 38.03 -2.85 -53.76
CA ASP A 636 39.34 -2.20 -53.83
C ASP A 636 39.64 -1.34 -52.58
N LYS A 637 38.91 -1.57 -51.49
CA LYS A 637 39.22 -1.11 -50.13
C LYS A 637 39.24 -2.31 -49.18
#